data_664b4b38308df37666fda64fdafa9456
#
_entry.id   664b4b38308df37666fda64fdafa9456
#
_cell.length_a   1.000
_cell.length_b   1.000
_cell.length_c   1.000
_cell.angle_alpha   90.00
_cell.angle_beta   90.00
_cell.angle_gamma   90.00
#
_symmetry.space_group_name_H-M   'P 1'
#
loop_
_entity.id
_entity.type
_entity.pdbx_description
1 polymer ?
#
loop_
_entity_poly.entity_id
_entity_poly.type
_entity_poly.pdbx_seq_one_letter_code
_entity_poly.pdbx_strand_id
1 'polypeptide(L)'
;MPELENKRVSVTQEEKAAEERQAEELTKQAEQKASIAEAISKSERQKQAGKMASQRPKSEAETRYIIDEQLRQVGWETDTENLRYSKGTRPAKGHNMAIAEWPTNSTVGQSGRVDYALFVDTKLIGVIEAKAIHKDIPSVIDYQGKEYPRNIRKEDSAYQIGEWGEYKVPFTFATNGRPYLKQLETKSGIWFLDLRSPANNPTALHGWISPMGMVELLEKNPQEGNSALKALPYDFLTDPKGLNLREYQLNAIKAAEQSVIEGKKNILLAMATGTGKTRTVLGMIYRFLKTNRFKRILFLVDRTSLGEQASDVFKEVKLEDLMTIDEIYNVKGLEDKNIDKETRIQVATVQSMVKRILYNDGETMPAVTDYDLVIIDEAHRGYILDKEMGDTEILYRDQRDYQSKYRSVIEYFDAVKIALTATPALQTTEIFGQPVFKYTYREAVIEGYLVDHDAPHHLETKLSTGGIHYKSGDTVMIYDPVTGEITNSELLDDELDFDIEQFNRQVITENFNKTVLSEIARDIDPENPEEQGKTLIYAVDDQHADMIVSILRDIYSEYGVSNEAIMKITGSVGGGNPKKVQEAIKRFKNENYPSIAVTVDLLTTGIDVPEITNLVFMRRVKSRILFEQMLGRATRLCQKIHKTHFEIYDPVGVYDSLNDVNTMKPVVVNPATSFTQLLDGLSEINDDKQVEQQINQIIAKLQRNKRNMSPKVMDYFISMTDGKDPSQFIMEIKKSDVQEAKNSLLKYRDVFKMLQETKANGFRSVVVSDAEDILTEHSRGYGNAEKPEDYLNAFSRYIQNNRNEIAALNIICTRPKDLTRKDLKDLRLTLDREGFTTQQLNTALYELTNEEIMADIISLIRRYAIGSTLVSHEARIHRAVEKLRKKHNFSKQEQSWISRIEKYLLGESVMNIKVFDEDSRFASYGGFNKINKVFQNNLESICLLYTSPSPRDTERS
;
A
#
# COMPACT_ATOMS: atom_id res chain seq x y z
N MET A 1 -26.67 57.40 -18.32
CA MET A 1 -25.46 57.40 -19.19
C MET A 1 -24.17 57.31 -18.35
N PRO A 2 -23.90 58.05 -17.24
CA PRO A 2 -22.64 57.87 -16.47
C PRO A 2 -22.51 56.54 -15.74
N GLU A 3 -23.60 55.91 -15.29
CA GLU A 3 -23.55 54.62 -14.57
C GLU A 3 -23.23 53.40 -15.48
N LEU A 4 -23.58 53.49 -16.76
CA LEU A 4 -23.27 52.43 -17.75
C LEU A 4 -21.82 52.52 -18.23
N GLU A 5 -21.22 53.69 -18.26
CA GLU A 5 -19.80 53.89 -18.59
C GLU A 5 -18.90 53.45 -17.44
N ASN A 6 -19.26 53.72 -16.19
CA ASN A 6 -18.51 53.24 -15.02
C ASN A 6 -18.58 51.70 -14.87
N LYS A 7 -19.68 51.06 -15.22
CA LYS A 7 -19.76 49.58 -15.23
C LYS A 7 -18.92 48.97 -16.37
N ARG A 8 -18.85 49.60 -17.54
CA ARG A 8 -17.99 49.13 -18.63
C ARG A 8 -16.51 49.29 -18.31
N VAL A 9 -16.11 50.35 -17.65
CA VAL A 9 -14.71 50.57 -17.24
C VAL A 9 -14.30 49.61 -16.14
N SER A 10 -15.18 49.26 -15.21
CA SER A 10 -14.87 48.26 -14.16
C SER A 10 -14.76 46.82 -14.71
N VAL A 11 -15.63 46.42 -15.65
CA VAL A 11 -15.56 45.10 -16.30
C VAL A 11 -14.29 44.98 -17.15
N THR A 12 -13.89 46.00 -17.88
CA THR A 12 -12.63 46.01 -18.66
C THR A 12 -11.38 46.00 -17.77
N GLN A 13 -11.45 46.56 -16.57
CA GLN A 13 -10.34 46.48 -15.59
C GLN A 13 -10.25 45.13 -14.93
N GLU A 14 -11.37 44.48 -14.63
CA GLU A 14 -11.39 43.10 -14.10
C GLU A 14 -10.92 42.08 -15.15
N GLU A 15 -11.31 42.22 -16.41
CA GLU A 15 -10.83 41.39 -17.53
C GLU A 15 -9.33 41.56 -17.76
N LYS A 16 -8.80 42.79 -17.74
CA LYS A 16 -7.35 43.02 -17.79
C LYS A 16 -6.60 42.44 -16.61
N ALA A 17 -7.13 42.56 -15.41
CA ALA A 17 -6.51 41.98 -14.22
C ALA A 17 -6.58 40.44 -14.22
N ALA A 18 -7.56 39.84 -14.89
CA ALA A 18 -7.66 38.39 -15.07
C ALA A 18 -6.66 37.91 -16.13
N GLU A 19 -6.51 38.63 -17.24
CA GLU A 19 -5.48 38.34 -18.27
C GLU A 19 -4.06 38.50 -17.72
N GLU A 20 -3.78 39.52 -16.93
CA GLU A 20 -2.47 39.72 -16.28
C GLU A 20 -2.14 38.59 -15.29
N ARG A 21 -3.12 38.12 -14.48
CA ARG A 21 -2.92 36.96 -13.59
C ARG A 21 -2.69 35.68 -14.36
N GLN A 22 -3.40 35.48 -15.47
CA GLN A 22 -3.23 34.32 -16.32
C GLN A 22 -1.87 34.31 -17.05
N ALA A 23 -1.39 35.50 -17.46
CA ALA A 23 -0.06 35.68 -18.02
C ALA A 23 1.07 35.46 -16.99
N GLU A 24 0.89 35.94 -15.74
CA GLU A 24 1.82 35.66 -14.65
C GLU A 24 1.87 34.15 -14.27
N GLU A 25 0.73 33.49 -14.28
CA GLU A 25 0.65 32.05 -13.98
C GLU A 25 1.30 31.19 -15.09
N LEU A 26 1.09 31.56 -16.35
CA LEU A 26 1.76 30.96 -17.50
C LEU A 26 3.28 31.19 -17.49
N THR A 27 3.71 32.38 -17.08
CA THR A 27 5.13 32.70 -16.93
C THR A 27 5.79 31.89 -15.82
N LYS A 28 5.14 31.78 -14.64
CA LYS A 28 5.59 30.91 -13.54
C LYS A 28 5.64 29.43 -13.94
N GLN A 29 4.67 28.96 -14.71
CA GLN A 29 4.68 27.58 -15.23
C GLN A 29 5.80 27.36 -16.27
N ALA A 30 6.09 28.36 -17.10
CA ALA A 30 7.20 28.30 -18.06
C ALA A 30 8.56 28.34 -17.36
N GLU A 31 8.72 29.16 -16.32
CA GLU A 31 9.92 29.20 -15.48
C GLU A 31 10.12 27.90 -14.71
N GLN A 32 9.05 27.30 -14.16
CA GLN A 32 9.13 25.98 -13.54
C GLN A 32 9.51 24.88 -14.53
N LYS A 33 8.94 24.89 -15.75
CA LYS A 33 9.32 23.94 -16.81
C LYS A 33 10.75 24.14 -17.28
N ALA A 34 11.22 25.38 -17.38
CA ALA A 34 12.60 25.69 -17.72
C ALA A 34 13.58 25.23 -16.62
N SER A 35 13.28 25.47 -15.35
CA SER A 35 14.10 25.02 -14.23
C SER A 35 14.17 23.49 -14.11
N ILE A 36 13.05 22.79 -14.40
CA ILE A 36 12.99 21.32 -14.44
C ILE A 36 13.83 20.79 -15.62
N ALA A 37 13.74 21.41 -16.80
CA ALA A 37 14.53 21.02 -17.97
C ALA A 37 16.04 21.27 -17.74
N GLU A 38 16.39 22.37 -17.07
CA GLU A 38 17.76 22.69 -16.72
C GLU A 38 18.33 21.73 -15.67
N ALA A 39 17.52 21.34 -14.66
CA ALA A 39 17.87 20.32 -13.66
C ALA A 39 18.07 18.93 -14.30
N ILE A 40 17.20 18.54 -15.25
CA ILE A 40 17.34 17.28 -16.00
C ILE A 40 18.62 17.30 -16.85
N SER A 41 18.88 18.39 -17.57
CA SER A 41 20.10 18.56 -18.37
C SER A 41 21.38 18.55 -17.50
N LYS A 42 21.34 19.15 -16.31
CA LYS A 42 22.44 19.16 -15.36
C LYS A 42 22.66 17.76 -14.77
N SER A 43 21.58 17.03 -14.45
CA SER A 43 21.62 15.63 -14.00
C SER A 43 22.19 14.70 -15.06
N GLU A 44 21.83 14.87 -16.33
CA GLU A 44 22.38 14.09 -17.44
C GLU A 44 23.87 14.37 -17.66
N ARG A 45 24.28 15.64 -17.59
CA ARG A 45 25.72 16.02 -17.64
C ARG A 45 26.49 15.44 -16.45
N GLN A 46 25.92 15.44 -15.24
CA GLN A 46 26.53 14.80 -14.07
C GLN A 46 26.59 13.27 -14.22
N LYS A 47 25.56 12.62 -14.81
CA LYS A 47 25.60 11.18 -15.13
C LYS A 47 26.66 10.87 -16.18
N GLN A 48 26.81 11.69 -17.23
CA GLN A 48 27.83 11.51 -18.24
C GLN A 48 29.23 11.81 -17.69
N ALA A 49 29.40 12.86 -16.88
CA ALA A 49 30.64 13.15 -16.19
C ALA A 49 30.98 12.05 -15.17
N GLY A 50 29.99 11.51 -14.45
CA GLY A 50 30.13 10.35 -13.59
C GLY A 50 30.55 9.08 -14.33
N LYS A 51 29.96 8.81 -15.51
CA LYS A 51 30.36 7.69 -16.38
C LYS A 51 31.76 7.83 -16.96
N MET A 52 32.14 9.02 -17.43
CA MET A 52 33.49 9.26 -17.93
C MET A 52 34.54 9.26 -16.80
N ALA A 53 34.17 9.78 -15.63
CA ALA A 53 35.04 9.74 -14.45
C ALA A 53 35.21 8.33 -13.87
N SER A 54 34.24 7.43 -14.07
CA SER A 54 34.35 6.03 -13.62
C SER A 54 35.24 5.16 -14.48
N GLN A 55 35.65 5.61 -15.66
CA GLN A 55 36.47 4.84 -16.59
C GLN A 55 38.00 5.05 -16.40
N ARG A 56 38.44 6.02 -15.61
CA ARG A 56 39.87 6.20 -15.27
C ARG A 56 40.14 5.77 -13.81
N PRO A 57 41.22 5.01 -13.51
CA PRO A 57 41.62 4.76 -12.15
C PRO A 57 42.00 6.10 -11.47
N LYS A 58 41.18 6.55 -10.55
CA LYS A 58 41.44 7.75 -9.76
C LYS A 58 42.50 7.48 -8.70
N SER A 59 43.43 8.39 -8.57
CA SER A 59 44.41 8.38 -7.49
C SER A 59 43.72 8.61 -6.14
N GLU A 60 44.38 8.25 -5.06
CA GLU A 60 43.92 8.49 -3.69
C GLU A 60 43.70 9.99 -3.42
N ALA A 61 44.52 10.85 -4.00
CA ALA A 61 44.37 12.30 -3.94
C ALA A 61 43.08 12.79 -4.62
N GLU A 62 42.76 12.28 -5.82
CA GLU A 62 41.48 12.61 -6.51
C GLU A 62 40.28 12.10 -5.75
N THR A 63 40.39 10.97 -5.04
CA THR A 63 39.31 10.42 -4.19
C THR A 63 39.01 11.36 -3.04
N ARG A 64 40.00 12.00 -2.42
CA ARG A 64 39.82 12.95 -1.30
C ARG A 64 39.00 14.17 -1.71
N TYR A 65 39.13 14.70 -2.92
CA TYR A 65 38.28 15.81 -3.40
C TYR A 65 36.81 15.41 -3.50
N ILE A 66 36.51 14.17 -3.90
CA ILE A 66 35.17 13.65 -3.95
C ILE A 66 34.60 13.52 -2.54
N ILE A 67 35.38 13.01 -1.61
CA ILE A 67 35.02 12.89 -0.20
C ILE A 67 34.75 14.25 0.41
N ASP A 68 35.56 15.25 0.14
CA ASP A 68 35.36 16.63 0.60
C ASP A 68 34.01 17.18 0.14
N GLU A 69 33.64 17.00 -1.13
CA GLU A 69 32.37 17.46 -1.65
C GLU A 69 31.19 16.73 -0.99
N GLN A 70 31.30 15.42 -0.82
CA GLN A 70 30.27 14.62 -0.17
C GLN A 70 30.07 15.00 1.32
N LEU A 71 31.16 15.28 2.02
CA LEU A 71 31.12 15.70 3.44
C LEU A 71 30.52 17.10 3.59
N ARG A 72 30.82 18.05 2.70
CA ARG A 72 30.23 19.40 2.71
C ARG A 72 28.71 19.35 2.50
N GLN A 73 28.23 18.46 1.62
CA GLN A 73 26.80 18.29 1.35
C GLN A 73 26.00 17.92 2.60
N VAL A 74 26.59 17.25 3.57
CA VAL A 74 25.93 16.85 4.82
C VAL A 74 26.33 17.73 6.02
N GLY A 75 27.01 18.85 5.78
CA GLY A 75 27.29 19.88 6.80
C GLY A 75 28.63 19.79 7.53
N TRP A 76 29.59 19.00 7.02
CA TRP A 76 30.97 19.03 7.51
C TRP A 76 31.76 20.15 6.84
N GLU A 77 32.58 20.86 7.65
CA GLU A 77 33.58 21.78 7.16
C GLU A 77 34.84 20.96 6.79
N THR A 78 35.13 20.88 5.50
CA THR A 78 36.28 20.10 5.00
C THR A 78 36.92 20.76 3.80
N ASP A 79 38.22 20.65 3.72
CA ASP A 79 39.08 21.06 2.62
C ASP A 79 40.41 20.33 2.76
N THR A 80 40.65 19.31 1.95
CA THR A 80 41.84 18.46 1.99
C THR A 80 43.13 19.25 1.84
N GLU A 81 43.09 20.44 1.19
CA GLU A 81 44.28 21.27 1.03
C GLU A 81 44.47 22.27 2.18
N ASN A 82 43.39 22.92 2.63
CA ASN A 82 43.49 24.04 3.57
C ASN A 82 43.16 23.63 5.01
N LEU A 83 42.23 22.73 5.25
CA LEU A 83 41.89 22.22 6.57
C LEU A 83 42.69 20.96 6.92
N ARG A 84 44.02 21.14 7.05
CA ARG A 84 44.98 20.06 7.35
C ARG A 84 45.69 20.29 8.68
N TYR A 85 45.97 19.17 9.36
CA TYR A 85 46.79 19.24 10.59
C TYR A 85 48.15 19.93 10.39
N SER A 86 48.84 19.63 9.27
CA SER A 86 50.18 20.17 8.95
C SER A 86 50.17 21.68 8.68
N LYS A 87 49.05 22.27 8.33
CA LYS A 87 48.85 23.71 8.16
C LYS A 87 48.41 24.42 9.45
N GLY A 88 48.42 23.71 10.58
CA GLY A 88 48.08 24.29 11.88
C GLY A 88 46.59 24.26 12.20
N THR A 89 45.74 23.64 11.35
CA THR A 89 44.29 23.52 11.62
C THR A 89 44.04 22.69 12.88
N ARG A 90 43.22 23.19 13.78
CA ARG A 90 42.77 22.54 15.01
C ARG A 90 41.26 22.68 15.18
N PRO A 91 40.63 21.74 15.88
CA PRO A 91 39.18 21.82 16.12
C PRO A 91 38.81 23.04 16.96
N ALA A 92 37.74 23.70 16.63
CA ALA A 92 37.28 24.92 17.28
C ALA A 92 35.81 24.78 17.70
N LYS A 93 35.45 25.47 18.79
CA LYS A 93 34.09 25.46 19.32
C LYS A 93 33.13 26.15 18.33
N GLY A 94 31.99 25.55 18.09
CA GLY A 94 30.97 26.02 17.11
C GLY A 94 31.23 25.55 15.68
N HIS A 95 32.27 24.75 15.45
CA HIS A 95 32.63 24.23 14.13
C HIS A 95 32.52 22.70 14.06
N ASN A 96 32.13 22.19 12.90
CA ASN A 96 32.04 20.77 12.61
C ASN A 96 33.06 20.41 11.53
N MET A 97 34.24 20.00 11.93
CA MET A 97 35.40 19.94 11.04
C MET A 97 35.83 18.52 10.72
N ALA A 98 36.06 18.23 9.46
CA ALA A 98 36.81 17.06 8.99
C ALA A 98 38.24 17.51 8.66
N ILE A 99 39.19 17.30 9.59
CA ILE A 99 40.54 17.78 9.46
C ILE A 99 41.38 16.70 8.81
N ALA A 100 42.02 17.04 7.69
CA ALA A 100 42.84 16.11 6.91
C ALA A 100 44.19 15.82 7.56
N GLU A 101 44.68 14.58 7.36
CA GLU A 101 46.01 14.07 7.77
C GLU A 101 46.29 14.26 9.27
N TRP A 102 45.34 13.89 10.12
CA TRP A 102 45.51 13.93 11.56
C TRP A 102 46.47 12.85 12.02
N PRO A 103 47.55 13.21 12.76
CA PRO A 103 48.58 12.24 13.18
C PRO A 103 48.09 11.33 14.31
N THR A 104 48.51 10.10 14.28
CA THR A 104 48.28 9.08 15.32
C THR A 104 49.60 8.38 15.67
N ASN A 105 49.62 7.57 16.73
CA ASN A 105 50.75 6.70 17.06
C ASN A 105 50.66 5.33 16.35
N SER A 106 49.78 5.18 15.34
CA SER A 106 49.68 3.96 14.59
C SER A 106 50.90 3.69 13.74
N THR A 107 51.30 2.44 13.67
CA THR A 107 52.39 1.97 12.79
C THR A 107 51.91 1.48 11.46
N VAL A 108 50.59 1.51 11.26
CA VAL A 108 49.89 1.06 10.05
C VAL A 108 49.71 2.24 9.10
N GLY A 109 49.90 2.01 7.80
CA GLY A 109 49.89 3.06 6.78
C GLY A 109 51.24 3.77 6.59
N GLN A 110 51.36 4.57 5.53
CA GLN A 110 52.65 5.17 5.13
C GLN A 110 53.17 6.26 6.07
N SER A 111 52.35 6.77 7.01
CA SER A 111 52.76 7.91 7.85
C SER A 111 52.16 7.95 9.25
N GLY A 112 51.40 6.94 9.68
CA GLY A 112 50.70 6.98 10.98
C GLY A 112 49.68 8.11 11.08
N ARG A 113 49.16 8.57 9.95
CA ARG A 113 48.11 9.63 9.86
C ARG A 113 46.85 9.05 9.28
N VAL A 114 45.72 9.39 9.90
CA VAL A 114 44.38 9.10 9.34
C VAL A 114 44.04 10.15 8.28
N ASP A 115 43.34 9.75 7.24
CA ASP A 115 43.00 10.67 6.15
C ASP A 115 42.13 11.85 6.62
N TYR A 116 41.14 11.63 7.47
CA TYR A 116 40.41 12.69 8.15
C TYR A 116 40.04 12.29 9.57
N ALA A 117 40.16 13.27 10.47
CA ALA A 117 39.61 13.21 11.83
C ALA A 117 38.37 14.10 11.90
N LEU A 118 37.25 13.54 12.38
CA LEU A 118 35.95 14.21 12.47
C LEU A 118 35.74 14.83 13.85
N PHE A 119 35.60 16.15 13.89
CA PHE A 119 35.35 16.91 15.10
C PHE A 119 34.02 17.61 15.09
N VAL A 120 33.24 17.46 16.16
CA VAL A 120 32.11 18.32 16.46
C VAL A 120 32.49 19.17 17.65
N ASP A 121 32.48 20.49 17.47
CA ASP A 121 33.19 21.40 18.39
C ASP A 121 34.65 20.97 18.55
N THR A 122 35.05 20.73 19.78
CA THR A 122 36.40 20.23 20.11
C THR A 122 36.44 18.71 20.39
N LYS A 123 35.40 17.97 20.07
CA LYS A 123 35.27 16.54 20.39
C LYS A 123 35.61 15.69 19.17
N LEU A 124 36.60 14.82 19.31
CA LEU A 124 36.94 13.83 18.28
C LEU A 124 35.94 12.68 18.31
N ILE A 125 35.09 12.59 17.31
CA ILE A 125 33.97 11.62 17.26
C ILE A 125 34.14 10.54 16.22
N GLY A 126 35.00 10.74 15.23
CA GLY A 126 35.18 9.76 14.16
C GLY A 126 36.48 9.91 13.42
N VAL A 127 36.82 8.87 12.65
CA VAL A 127 37.97 8.90 11.72
C VAL A 127 37.52 8.31 10.37
N ILE A 128 38.15 8.81 9.29
CA ILE A 128 37.88 8.34 7.92
C ILE A 128 39.18 7.89 7.28
N GLU A 129 39.15 6.72 6.65
CA GLU A 129 40.20 6.21 5.79
C GLU A 129 39.73 6.22 4.32
N ALA A 130 40.43 6.92 3.47
CA ALA A 130 40.19 7.01 2.05
C ALA A 130 41.08 6.02 1.29
N LYS A 131 40.50 5.37 0.27
CA LYS A 131 41.24 4.41 -0.56
C LYS A 131 41.04 4.67 -2.05
N ALA A 132 42.00 4.17 -2.84
CA ALA A 132 41.85 4.18 -4.29
C ALA A 132 40.63 3.37 -4.73
N ILE A 133 40.00 3.79 -5.82
CA ILE A 133 38.67 3.35 -6.28
C ILE A 133 38.52 1.83 -6.53
N HIS A 134 39.64 1.09 -6.67
CA HIS A 134 39.65 -0.35 -6.92
C HIS A 134 39.79 -1.22 -5.67
N LYS A 135 40.03 -0.61 -4.51
CA LYS A 135 40.27 -1.34 -3.26
C LYS A 135 38.99 -1.88 -2.64
N ASP A 136 39.11 -3.00 -1.93
CA ASP A 136 38.08 -3.58 -1.10
C ASP A 136 37.99 -2.85 0.23
N ILE A 137 36.84 -2.23 0.50
CA ILE A 137 36.67 -1.30 1.61
C ILE A 137 36.46 -2.00 2.97
N PRO A 138 35.64 -3.09 3.08
CA PRO A 138 35.47 -3.80 4.36
C PRO A 138 36.77 -4.25 5.01
N SER A 139 37.70 -4.79 4.22
CA SER A 139 39.00 -5.23 4.74
C SER A 139 39.84 -4.07 5.28
N VAL A 140 39.67 -2.87 4.72
CA VAL A 140 40.35 -1.65 5.19
C VAL A 140 39.79 -1.21 6.54
N ILE A 141 38.50 -1.21 6.73
CA ILE A 141 37.87 -0.76 7.98
C ILE A 141 38.20 -1.73 9.14
N ASP A 142 38.24 -3.03 8.85
CA ASP A 142 38.57 -4.06 9.85
C ASP A 142 40.05 -3.99 10.31
N TYR A 143 40.95 -3.54 9.47
CA TYR A 143 42.38 -3.45 9.79
C TYR A 143 42.83 -2.01 10.10
N GLN A 144 42.90 -1.13 9.10
CA GLN A 144 43.39 0.24 9.27
C GLN A 144 42.41 1.12 10.05
N GLY A 145 41.10 0.98 9.74
CA GLY A 145 40.06 1.75 10.39
C GLY A 145 39.93 1.53 11.89
N LYS A 146 40.32 0.35 12.40
CA LYS A 146 40.37 0.04 13.84
C LYS A 146 41.66 0.49 14.51
N GLU A 147 42.78 0.53 13.76
CA GLU A 147 44.10 0.88 14.33
C GLU A 147 44.21 2.36 14.71
N TYR A 148 43.67 3.28 13.93
CA TYR A 148 43.74 4.70 14.27
C TYR A 148 42.98 5.06 15.56
N PRO A 149 41.76 4.60 15.80
CA PRO A 149 41.04 4.80 17.06
C PRO A 149 41.72 4.24 18.29
N ARG A 150 42.54 3.18 18.16
CA ARG A 150 43.37 2.64 19.24
C ARG A 150 44.57 3.55 19.59
N ASN A 151 45.15 4.17 18.58
CA ASN A 151 46.48 4.78 18.66
C ASN A 151 46.44 6.32 18.64
N ILE A 152 45.42 6.94 19.22
CA ILE A 152 45.34 8.39 19.39
C ILE A 152 46.48 8.86 20.30
N ARG A 153 47.14 9.95 19.92
CA ARG A 153 48.29 10.50 20.65
C ARG A 153 47.86 11.04 22.02
N LYS A 154 48.76 11.00 23.00
CA LYS A 154 48.51 11.56 24.33
C LYS A 154 48.25 13.08 24.29
N GLU A 155 48.86 13.78 23.34
CA GLU A 155 48.68 15.23 23.12
C GLU A 155 47.26 15.58 22.71
N ASP A 156 46.57 14.65 22.10
CA ASP A 156 45.17 14.82 21.60
C ASP A 156 44.12 14.34 22.63
N SER A 157 44.53 13.97 23.84
CA SER A 157 43.63 13.48 24.90
C SER A 157 42.56 14.50 25.30
N ALA A 158 42.79 15.78 25.14
CA ALA A 158 41.80 16.82 25.40
C ALA A 158 40.58 16.79 24.44
N TYR A 159 40.72 16.14 23.29
CA TYR A 159 39.68 16.00 22.30
C TYR A 159 38.87 14.69 22.44
N GLN A 160 39.38 13.75 23.26
CA GLN A 160 38.71 12.45 23.47
C GLN A 160 37.46 12.63 24.33
N ILE A 161 36.41 11.88 23.97
CA ILE A 161 35.11 11.96 24.64
C ILE A 161 34.79 10.72 25.49
N GLY A 162 35.60 9.68 25.39
CA GLY A 162 35.45 8.44 26.13
C GLY A 162 36.43 7.38 25.68
N GLU A 163 36.30 6.20 26.31
CA GLU A 163 37.03 5.00 25.94
C GLU A 163 36.09 3.81 25.84
N TRP A 164 36.22 3.00 24.78
CA TRP A 164 35.41 1.82 24.49
C TRP A 164 36.32 0.61 24.29
N GLY A 165 36.66 -0.05 25.41
CA GLY A 165 37.70 -1.08 25.41
C GLY A 165 39.05 -0.50 25.04
N GLU A 166 39.61 -0.91 23.94
CA GLU A 166 40.90 -0.40 23.42
C GLU A 166 40.78 0.86 22.53
N TYR A 167 39.54 1.26 22.18
CA TYR A 167 39.29 2.39 21.28
C TYR A 167 39.01 3.69 22.01
N LYS A 168 39.61 4.77 21.52
CA LYS A 168 39.49 6.14 22.05
C LYS A 168 38.62 7.05 21.17
N VAL A 169 38.18 6.54 20.02
CA VAL A 169 37.27 7.19 19.10
C VAL A 169 36.13 6.23 18.82
N PRO A 170 34.87 6.67 18.95
CA PRO A 170 33.72 5.76 18.87
C PRO A 170 33.40 5.26 17.46
N PHE A 171 33.72 6.04 16.41
CA PHE A 171 33.30 5.76 15.06
C PHE A 171 34.46 5.73 14.07
N THR A 172 34.41 4.79 13.14
CA THR A 172 35.38 4.73 12.04
C THR A 172 34.67 4.51 10.71
N PHE A 173 35.19 5.15 9.68
CA PHE A 173 34.69 5.07 8.32
C PHE A 173 35.82 4.67 7.37
N ALA A 174 35.44 3.97 6.29
CA ALA A 174 36.31 3.74 5.15
C ALA A 174 35.51 3.93 3.85
N THR A 175 36.11 4.56 2.84
CA THR A 175 35.49 4.78 1.54
C THR A 175 36.52 4.93 0.43
N ASN A 176 36.05 4.69 -0.80
CA ASN A 176 36.82 5.05 -2.01
C ASN A 176 36.11 6.16 -2.83
N GLY A 177 35.19 6.91 -2.22
CA GLY A 177 34.46 8.00 -2.83
C GLY A 177 33.38 7.56 -3.84
N ARG A 178 33.28 6.25 -4.11
CA ARG A 178 32.28 5.72 -5.03
C ARG A 178 30.91 5.62 -4.33
N PRO A 179 29.80 6.05 -4.96
CA PRO A 179 28.46 5.79 -4.44
C PRO A 179 28.21 4.29 -4.22
N TYR A 180 27.36 3.94 -3.27
CA TYR A 180 27.02 2.55 -3.01
C TYR A 180 26.38 1.89 -4.25
N LEU A 181 26.90 0.73 -4.63
CA LEU A 181 26.44 -0.10 -5.73
C LEU A 181 26.36 -1.56 -5.25
N LYS A 182 25.16 -2.11 -5.17
CA LYS A 182 24.92 -3.48 -4.69
C LYS A 182 25.74 -4.53 -5.46
N GLN A 183 25.96 -4.31 -6.76
CA GLN A 183 26.77 -5.19 -7.61
C GLN A 183 28.27 -5.13 -7.30
N LEU A 184 28.72 -4.06 -6.65
CA LEU A 184 30.09 -3.82 -6.24
C LEU A 184 30.14 -3.53 -4.74
N GLU A 185 29.37 -4.25 -3.94
CA GLU A 185 29.12 -3.97 -2.53
C GLU A 185 30.41 -3.65 -1.77
N THR A 186 31.41 -4.54 -1.82
CA THR A 186 32.67 -4.37 -1.09
C THR A 186 33.62 -3.30 -1.67
N LYS A 187 33.32 -2.79 -2.89
CA LYS A 187 34.14 -1.79 -3.61
C LYS A 187 33.40 -0.47 -3.83
N SER A 188 32.37 -0.22 -3.06
CA SER A 188 31.52 0.97 -3.20
C SER A 188 30.90 1.38 -1.86
N GLY A 189 30.41 2.62 -1.79
CA GLY A 189 29.74 3.15 -0.61
C GLY A 189 30.71 3.70 0.45
N ILE A 190 30.11 4.08 1.56
CA ILE A 190 30.79 4.54 2.76
C ILE A 190 30.59 3.45 3.81
N TRP A 191 31.67 2.77 4.16
CA TRP A 191 31.61 1.75 5.18
C TRP A 191 31.81 2.38 6.55
N PHE A 192 30.95 2.00 7.49
CA PHE A 192 30.86 2.54 8.84
C PHE A 192 30.95 1.43 9.88
N LEU A 193 31.68 1.68 10.96
CA LEU A 193 31.71 0.79 12.10
C LEU A 193 31.66 1.61 13.41
N ASP A 194 30.68 1.25 14.24
CA ASP A 194 30.54 1.74 15.60
C ASP A 194 31.39 0.86 16.54
N LEU A 195 32.48 1.42 17.03
CA LEU A 195 33.45 0.74 17.89
C LEU A 195 33.04 0.65 19.35
N ARG A 196 31.90 1.22 19.74
CA ARG A 196 31.42 1.23 21.12
C ARG A 196 30.99 -0.15 21.60
N SER A 197 30.70 -1.07 20.70
CA SER A 197 30.40 -2.46 21.01
C SER A 197 31.21 -3.42 20.13
N PRO A 198 31.86 -4.43 20.72
CA PRO A 198 32.64 -5.42 19.97
C PRO A 198 31.72 -6.34 19.11
N ALA A 199 30.42 -6.35 19.34
CA ALA A 199 29.45 -7.11 18.55
C ALA A 199 29.06 -6.43 17.24
N ASN A 200 29.45 -5.16 17.04
CA ASN A 200 29.10 -4.42 15.82
C ASN A 200 30.02 -4.87 14.65
N ASN A 201 29.41 -5.01 13.48
CA ASN A 201 30.11 -5.32 12.25
C ASN A 201 30.10 -4.11 11.30
N PRO A 202 31.09 -3.98 10.41
CA PRO A 202 31.07 -2.93 9.39
C PRO A 202 29.81 -3.01 8.53
N THR A 203 29.19 -1.86 8.26
CA THR A 203 27.99 -1.73 7.41
C THR A 203 28.22 -0.69 6.33
N ALA A 204 27.71 -0.94 5.12
CA ALA A 204 27.77 0.02 4.03
C ALA A 204 26.61 1.01 4.13
N LEU A 205 26.93 2.30 4.12
CA LEU A 205 25.98 3.41 4.09
C LEU A 205 25.82 3.95 2.67
N HIS A 206 24.64 4.48 2.36
CA HIS A 206 24.35 5.12 1.08
C HIS A 206 24.79 6.59 1.00
N GLY A 207 25.20 7.18 2.13
CA GLY A 207 25.68 8.56 2.26
C GLY A 207 26.40 8.79 3.59
N TRP A 208 26.96 9.99 3.76
CA TRP A 208 27.64 10.38 5.00
C TRP A 208 26.67 10.71 6.12
N ILE A 209 27.11 10.47 7.35
CA ILE A 209 26.41 10.91 8.56
C ILE A 209 26.71 12.40 8.78
N SER A 210 25.69 13.20 9.03
CA SER A 210 25.85 14.62 9.37
C SER A 210 26.48 14.80 10.76
N PRO A 211 27.10 15.97 11.05
CA PRO A 211 27.61 16.26 12.40
C PRO A 211 26.57 16.08 13.49
N MET A 212 25.32 16.52 13.25
CA MET A 212 24.21 16.33 14.16
C MET A 212 23.86 14.86 14.34
N GLY A 213 23.83 14.10 13.24
CA GLY A 213 23.58 12.65 13.25
C GLY A 213 24.65 11.88 14.03
N MET A 214 25.91 12.30 13.97
CA MET A 214 27.00 11.71 14.74
C MET A 214 26.82 11.92 16.26
N VAL A 215 26.41 13.13 16.67
CA VAL A 215 26.13 13.43 18.08
C VAL A 215 24.91 12.64 18.56
N GLU A 216 23.86 12.58 17.76
CA GLU A 216 22.66 11.79 18.07
C GLU A 216 22.97 10.30 18.20
N LEU A 217 23.84 9.79 17.33
CA LEU A 217 24.30 8.40 17.40
C LEU A 217 25.10 8.12 18.67
N LEU A 218 25.89 9.09 19.13
CA LEU A 218 26.63 9.01 20.39
C LEU A 218 25.72 8.92 21.61
N GLU A 219 24.67 9.73 21.63
CA GLU A 219 23.68 9.78 22.71
C GLU A 219 22.72 8.58 22.70
N LYS A 220 22.66 7.86 21.59
CA LYS A 220 21.70 6.77 21.40
C LYS A 220 22.09 5.54 22.23
N ASN A 221 21.18 5.12 23.11
CA ASN A 221 21.26 3.87 23.87
C ASN A 221 20.06 2.96 23.54
N PRO A 222 20.13 2.13 22.48
CA PRO A 222 19.05 1.26 22.09
C PRO A 222 18.62 0.26 23.19
N GLN A 223 19.53 -0.16 24.05
CA GLN A 223 19.26 -1.14 25.10
C GLN A 223 18.41 -0.54 26.22
N GLU A 224 18.67 0.71 26.59
CA GLU A 224 17.87 1.46 27.55
C GLU A 224 16.45 1.70 26.99
N GLY A 225 16.36 2.14 25.73
CA GLY A 225 15.07 2.29 25.03
C GLY A 225 14.29 0.97 24.92
N ASN A 226 14.97 -0.15 24.66
CA ASN A 226 14.34 -1.48 24.64
C ASN A 226 13.83 -1.89 26.02
N SER A 227 14.57 -1.58 27.08
CA SER A 227 14.16 -1.87 28.47
C SER A 227 12.96 -1.03 28.88
N ALA A 228 12.98 0.28 28.55
CA ALA A 228 11.85 1.18 28.78
C ALA A 228 10.60 0.72 28.00
N LEU A 229 10.78 0.28 26.76
CA LEU A 229 9.69 -0.20 25.90
C LEU A 229 9.02 -1.46 26.50
N LYS A 230 9.81 -2.40 27.03
CA LYS A 230 9.30 -3.59 27.74
C LYS A 230 8.55 -3.24 29.02
N ALA A 231 9.00 -2.21 29.73
CA ALA A 231 8.41 -1.78 31.00
C ALA A 231 7.13 -0.94 30.85
N LEU A 232 6.96 -0.27 29.69
CA LEU A 232 5.82 0.61 29.46
C LEU A 232 4.53 -0.21 29.29
N PRO A 233 3.49 -0.04 30.15
CA PRO A 233 2.22 -0.74 30.01
C PRO A 233 1.48 -0.36 28.74
N TYR A 234 0.49 -1.18 28.34
CA TYR A 234 -0.31 -0.97 27.12
C TYR A 234 -1.71 -0.40 27.40
N ASP A 235 -2.08 -0.21 28.68
CA ASP A 235 -3.45 0.10 29.08
C ASP A 235 -3.99 1.39 28.41
N PHE A 236 -3.15 2.41 28.26
CA PHE A 236 -3.55 3.66 27.63
C PHE A 236 -3.88 3.52 26.12
N LEU A 237 -3.34 2.51 25.46
CA LEU A 237 -3.66 2.25 24.04
C LEU A 237 -5.10 1.73 23.87
N THR A 238 -5.63 1.04 24.87
CA THR A 238 -6.97 0.45 24.87
C THR A 238 -8.01 1.30 25.58
N ASP A 239 -7.61 2.45 26.17
CA ASP A 239 -8.52 3.37 26.84
C ASP A 239 -9.57 3.91 25.83
N PRO A 240 -10.89 3.75 26.12
CA PRO A 240 -11.95 4.28 25.27
C PRO A 240 -11.91 5.79 25.05
N LYS A 241 -11.30 6.55 25.95
CA LYS A 241 -11.14 8.00 25.84
C LYS A 241 -9.89 8.41 25.04
N GLY A 242 -8.98 7.46 24.82
CA GLY A 242 -7.74 7.65 24.08
C GLY A 242 -7.79 6.99 22.71
N LEU A 243 -6.75 6.22 22.38
CA LEU A 243 -6.63 5.52 21.09
C LEU A 243 -7.70 4.45 20.87
N ASN A 244 -8.20 3.83 21.95
CA ASN A 244 -9.20 2.77 21.90
C ASN A 244 -8.84 1.68 20.88
N LEU A 245 -7.59 1.21 20.93
CA LEU A 245 -7.11 0.16 20.02
C LEU A 245 -7.78 -1.17 20.32
N ARG A 246 -8.07 -1.89 19.27
CA ARG A 246 -8.59 -3.26 19.32
C ARG A 246 -7.46 -4.24 19.62
N GLU A 247 -7.80 -5.41 20.12
CA GLU A 247 -6.82 -6.43 20.52
C GLU A 247 -5.82 -6.78 19.40
N TYR A 248 -6.30 -6.99 18.18
CA TYR A 248 -5.42 -7.29 17.05
C TYR A 248 -4.45 -6.14 16.71
N GLN A 249 -4.85 -4.87 16.87
CA GLN A 249 -3.97 -3.72 16.70
C GLN A 249 -2.87 -3.68 17.77
N LEU A 250 -3.25 -3.99 19.00
CA LEU A 250 -2.31 -4.13 20.10
C LEU A 250 -1.31 -5.27 19.84
N ASN A 251 -1.79 -6.42 19.34
CA ASN A 251 -0.95 -7.56 18.99
C ASN A 251 0.02 -7.22 17.83
N ALA A 252 -0.40 -6.41 16.85
CA ALA A 252 0.47 -5.90 15.80
C ALA A 252 1.59 -5.03 16.38
N ILE A 253 1.27 -4.13 17.32
CA ILE A 253 2.26 -3.28 18.00
C ILE A 253 3.25 -4.16 18.78
N LYS A 254 2.76 -5.11 19.59
CA LYS A 254 3.62 -6.03 20.34
C LYS A 254 4.57 -6.83 19.45
N ALA A 255 4.08 -7.32 18.29
CA ALA A 255 4.91 -8.05 17.34
C ALA A 255 6.00 -7.15 16.69
N ALA A 256 5.67 -5.91 16.37
CA ALA A 256 6.63 -4.94 15.88
C ALA A 256 7.70 -4.59 16.94
N GLU A 257 7.27 -4.29 18.17
CA GLU A 257 8.17 -3.99 19.29
C GLU A 257 9.11 -5.16 19.61
N GLN A 258 8.59 -6.37 19.66
CA GLN A 258 9.39 -7.56 19.88
C GLN A 258 10.46 -7.73 18.78
N SER A 259 10.08 -7.51 17.53
CA SER A 259 11.02 -7.56 16.40
C SER A 259 12.10 -6.49 16.48
N VAL A 260 11.75 -5.27 16.93
CA VAL A 260 12.71 -4.19 17.19
C VAL A 260 13.68 -4.56 18.31
N ILE A 261 13.19 -5.15 19.39
CA ILE A 261 13.99 -5.60 20.54
C ILE A 261 14.94 -6.74 20.13
N GLU A 262 14.51 -7.62 19.24
CA GLU A 262 15.34 -8.68 18.64
C GLU A 262 16.39 -8.16 17.67
N GLY A 263 16.41 -6.86 17.37
CA GLY A 263 17.38 -6.22 16.49
C GLY A 263 17.08 -6.33 14.99
N LYS A 264 15.84 -6.73 14.61
CA LYS A 264 15.43 -6.77 13.19
C LYS A 264 15.39 -5.35 12.64
N LYS A 265 16.06 -5.12 11.51
CA LYS A 265 16.06 -3.83 10.83
C LYS A 265 14.89 -3.65 9.86
N ASN A 266 14.35 -4.72 9.31
CA ASN A 266 13.24 -4.73 8.38
C ASN A 266 12.09 -5.56 8.96
N ILE A 267 10.92 -4.96 9.08
CA ILE A 267 9.74 -5.54 9.76
C ILE A 267 8.53 -5.32 8.88
N LEU A 268 7.72 -6.37 8.67
CA LEU A 268 6.50 -6.31 7.86
C LEU A 268 5.28 -6.67 8.72
N LEU A 269 4.27 -5.80 8.69
CA LEU A 269 2.95 -6.02 9.29
C LEU A 269 1.91 -6.14 8.16
N ALA A 270 1.22 -7.26 8.08
CA ALA A 270 0.14 -7.49 7.12
C ALA A 270 -1.22 -7.33 7.82
N MET A 271 -1.93 -6.26 7.51
CA MET A 271 -3.23 -5.92 8.09
C MET A 271 -4.22 -5.53 6.99
N ALA A 272 -5.38 -6.16 6.94
CA ALA A 272 -6.39 -5.91 5.91
C ALA A 272 -6.82 -4.44 5.82
N THR A 273 -7.34 -4.04 4.67
CA THR A 273 -7.93 -2.70 4.49
C THR A 273 -9.11 -2.52 5.45
N GLY A 274 -9.26 -1.32 6.01
CA GLY A 274 -10.34 -1.02 6.96
C GLY A 274 -10.07 -1.42 8.42
N THR A 275 -8.95 -2.09 8.72
CA THR A 275 -8.59 -2.53 10.09
C THR A 275 -7.88 -1.46 10.93
N GLY A 276 -7.79 -0.22 10.46
CA GLY A 276 -7.24 0.90 11.22
C GLY A 276 -5.71 0.91 11.31
N LYS A 277 -5.00 0.57 10.23
CA LYS A 277 -3.53 0.62 10.13
C LYS A 277 -2.94 1.93 10.66
N THR A 278 -3.48 3.08 10.26
CA THR A 278 -2.99 4.41 10.67
C THR A 278 -3.07 4.62 12.20
N ARG A 279 -4.15 4.16 12.85
CA ARG A 279 -4.26 4.20 14.31
C ARG A 279 -3.25 3.29 15.01
N THR A 280 -3.01 2.11 14.44
CA THR A 280 -1.97 1.19 14.93
C THR A 280 -0.59 1.83 14.86
N VAL A 281 -0.29 2.48 13.74
CA VAL A 281 0.97 3.24 13.55
C VAL A 281 1.09 4.36 14.57
N LEU A 282 0.03 5.14 14.80
CA LEU A 282 0.04 6.23 15.78
C LEU A 282 0.38 5.72 17.20
N GLY A 283 -0.26 4.63 17.63
CA GLY A 283 0.05 4.00 18.92
C GLY A 283 1.50 3.50 19.02
N MET A 284 2.00 2.93 17.95
CA MET A 284 3.39 2.45 17.86
C MET A 284 4.40 3.62 17.89
N ILE A 285 4.17 4.67 17.11
CA ILE A 285 5.01 5.89 17.09
C ILE A 285 5.06 6.49 18.49
N TYR A 286 3.91 6.66 19.12
CA TYR A 286 3.85 7.24 20.46
C TYR A 286 4.68 6.46 21.48
N ARG A 287 4.56 5.14 21.50
CA ARG A 287 5.32 4.27 22.41
C ARG A 287 6.84 4.38 22.16
N PHE A 288 7.24 4.37 20.91
CA PHE A 288 8.65 4.50 20.52
C PHE A 288 9.26 5.85 20.92
N LEU A 289 8.52 6.94 20.75
CA LEU A 289 8.96 8.27 21.16
C LEU A 289 8.95 8.43 22.69
N LYS A 290 7.91 7.96 23.37
CA LYS A 290 7.78 8.03 24.83
C LYS A 290 8.91 7.28 25.56
N THR A 291 9.34 6.17 25.03
CA THR A 291 10.46 5.37 25.55
C THR A 291 11.83 5.82 25.06
N ASN A 292 11.88 6.85 24.25
CA ASN A 292 13.09 7.33 23.56
C ASN A 292 13.84 6.21 22.82
N ARG A 293 13.10 5.17 22.36
CA ARG A 293 13.68 4.07 21.58
C ARG A 293 14.11 4.56 20.20
N PHE A 294 13.36 5.47 19.63
CA PHE A 294 13.69 6.21 18.43
C PHE A 294 13.55 7.70 18.68
N LYS A 295 14.43 8.48 18.06
CA LYS A 295 14.49 9.93 18.24
C LYS A 295 13.70 10.67 17.17
N ARG A 296 13.81 10.23 15.92
CA ARG A 296 13.15 10.86 14.78
C ARG A 296 12.59 9.83 13.82
N ILE A 297 11.31 9.94 13.52
CA ILE A 297 10.54 8.99 12.74
C ILE A 297 10.14 9.63 11.41
N LEU A 298 10.43 8.95 10.30
CA LEU A 298 9.90 9.26 8.99
C LEU A 298 8.68 8.37 8.70
N PHE A 299 7.53 8.99 8.48
CA PHE A 299 6.34 8.28 8.04
C PHE A 299 6.13 8.50 6.53
N LEU A 300 6.41 7.47 5.75
CA LEU A 300 6.30 7.47 4.29
C LEU A 300 4.92 6.99 3.86
N VAL A 301 4.26 7.80 3.05
CA VAL A 301 2.99 7.51 2.41
C VAL A 301 3.13 7.53 0.89
N ASP A 302 2.25 6.81 0.21
CA ASP A 302 2.30 6.75 -1.26
C ASP A 302 1.74 8.02 -1.91
N ARG A 303 0.62 8.55 -1.40
CA ARG A 303 -0.07 9.71 -1.98
C ARG A 303 -0.24 10.84 -0.96
N THR A 304 -0.30 12.07 -1.48
CA THR A 304 -0.54 13.27 -0.67
C THR A 304 -1.81 13.16 0.17
N SER A 305 -2.92 12.64 -0.40
CA SER A 305 -4.18 12.44 0.33
C SER A 305 -4.07 11.48 1.52
N LEU A 306 -3.23 10.44 1.43
CA LEU A 306 -2.94 9.55 2.56
C LEU A 306 -2.10 10.25 3.63
N GLY A 307 -1.18 11.11 3.22
CA GLY A 307 -0.39 11.93 4.14
C GLY A 307 -1.23 12.98 4.87
N GLU A 308 -2.18 13.61 4.19
CA GLU A 308 -3.16 14.52 4.80
C GLU A 308 -4.01 13.79 5.84
N GLN A 309 -4.56 12.61 5.50
CA GLN A 309 -5.33 11.81 6.45
C GLN A 309 -4.51 11.34 7.66
N ALA A 310 -3.25 10.97 7.46
CA ALA A 310 -2.38 10.62 8.57
C ALA A 310 -2.12 11.85 9.46
N SER A 311 -1.92 13.02 8.86
CA SER A 311 -1.76 14.27 9.58
C SER A 311 -3.03 14.67 10.36
N ASP A 312 -4.22 14.44 9.77
CA ASP A 312 -5.50 14.65 10.46
C ASP A 312 -5.64 13.72 11.66
N VAL A 313 -5.30 12.43 11.51
CA VAL A 313 -5.29 11.46 12.63
C VAL A 313 -4.32 11.89 13.72
N PHE A 314 -3.16 12.44 13.38
CA PHE A 314 -2.18 12.94 14.35
C PHE A 314 -2.67 14.16 15.14
N LYS A 315 -3.56 14.97 14.54
CA LYS A 315 -4.16 16.16 15.14
C LYS A 315 -5.47 15.91 15.90
N GLU A 316 -6.20 14.87 15.53
CA GLU A 316 -7.54 14.61 16.07
C GLU A 316 -7.55 13.53 17.15
N VAL A 317 -6.70 12.51 17.02
CA VAL A 317 -6.72 11.36 17.92
C VAL A 317 -5.98 11.68 19.21
N LYS A 318 -6.72 11.63 20.30
CA LYS A 318 -6.18 11.86 21.64
C LYS A 318 -5.44 10.65 22.17
N LEU A 319 -4.33 10.91 22.82
CA LEU A 319 -3.48 9.96 23.52
C LEU A 319 -3.68 10.06 25.03
N GLU A 320 -2.63 9.84 25.81
CA GLU A 320 -2.65 10.07 27.25
C GLU A 320 -2.92 11.57 27.58
N ASP A 321 -3.59 11.81 28.69
CA ASP A 321 -3.95 13.16 29.16
C ASP A 321 -4.78 13.98 28.14
N LEU A 322 -5.46 13.31 27.23
CA LEU A 322 -6.30 13.89 26.18
C LEU A 322 -5.56 14.84 25.21
N MET A 323 -4.23 14.72 25.11
CA MET A 323 -3.40 15.45 24.15
C MET A 323 -3.24 14.64 22.86
N THR A 324 -3.10 15.35 21.74
CA THR A 324 -2.79 14.74 20.43
C THR A 324 -1.28 14.62 20.26
N ILE A 325 -0.83 13.84 19.24
CA ILE A 325 0.61 13.61 19.08
C ILE A 325 1.36 14.88 18.67
N ASP A 326 0.74 15.78 17.91
CA ASP A 326 1.32 17.05 17.48
C ASP A 326 1.32 18.11 18.59
N GLU A 327 0.50 17.96 19.62
CA GLU A 327 0.60 18.76 20.85
C GLU A 327 1.76 18.29 21.74
N ILE A 328 2.14 17.00 21.68
CA ILE A 328 3.21 16.44 22.52
C ILE A 328 4.58 16.54 21.82
N TYR A 329 4.63 16.32 20.52
CA TYR A 329 5.87 16.23 19.73
C TYR A 329 5.85 17.16 18.53
N ASN A 330 7.03 17.66 18.11
CA ASN A 330 7.16 18.44 16.89
C ASN A 330 6.98 17.53 15.66
N VAL A 331 5.87 17.75 14.94
CA VAL A 331 5.48 17.03 13.73
C VAL A 331 5.63 17.93 12.51
N LYS A 332 6.38 17.50 11.52
CA LYS A 332 6.51 18.16 10.21
C LYS A 332 5.62 17.45 9.19
N GLY A 333 4.84 18.23 8.46
CA GLY A 333 3.90 17.75 7.45
C GLY A 333 4.53 17.55 6.06
N LEU A 334 3.67 17.31 5.07
CA LEU A 334 4.07 17.04 3.67
C LEU A 334 4.78 18.23 3.00
N GLU A 335 4.43 19.46 3.40
CA GLU A 335 4.99 20.70 2.84
C GLU A 335 6.36 21.06 3.43
N ASP A 336 6.69 20.51 4.58
CA ASP A 336 7.93 20.80 5.28
C ASP A 336 9.09 20.01 4.68
N LYS A 337 10.09 20.70 4.13
CA LYS A 337 11.25 20.06 3.50
C LYS A 337 12.42 19.84 4.45
N ASN A 338 12.58 20.72 5.42
CA ASN A 338 13.72 20.72 6.34
C ASN A 338 13.30 20.24 7.73
N ILE A 339 14.11 19.37 8.31
CA ILE A 339 14.00 18.96 9.71
C ILE A 339 14.93 19.82 10.57
N ASP A 340 14.50 20.06 11.80
CA ASP A 340 15.31 20.68 12.85
C ASP A 340 15.60 19.69 13.98
N LYS A 341 16.37 20.13 14.98
CA LYS A 341 16.75 19.27 16.13
C LYS A 341 15.54 18.83 16.97
N GLU A 342 14.47 19.58 16.94
CA GLU A 342 13.26 19.31 17.71
C GLU A 342 12.25 18.43 16.97
N THR A 343 12.37 18.30 15.65
CA THR A 343 11.51 17.45 14.84
C THR A 343 11.59 16.01 15.36
N ARG A 344 10.44 15.42 15.65
CA ARG A 344 10.30 14.02 16.08
C ARG A 344 9.64 13.14 15.05
N ILE A 345 8.71 13.69 14.29
CA ILE A 345 7.98 12.98 13.24
C ILE A 345 8.00 13.85 11.97
N GLN A 346 8.30 13.24 10.85
CA GLN A 346 8.06 13.83 9.54
C GLN A 346 7.16 12.93 8.71
N VAL A 347 6.10 13.51 8.13
CA VAL A 347 5.26 12.85 7.12
C VAL A 347 5.74 13.29 5.75
N ALA A 348 6.03 12.33 4.88
CA ALA A 348 6.47 12.63 3.51
C ALA A 348 5.92 11.60 2.52
N THR A 349 5.78 12.02 1.25
CA THR A 349 5.51 11.06 0.18
C THR A 349 6.80 10.43 -0.32
N VAL A 350 6.71 9.19 -0.82
CA VAL A 350 7.86 8.52 -1.45
C VAL A 350 8.42 9.36 -2.59
N GLN A 351 7.55 9.97 -3.42
CA GLN A 351 7.94 10.81 -4.55
C GLN A 351 8.71 12.06 -4.10
N SER A 352 8.29 12.68 -2.99
CA SER A 352 9.01 13.81 -2.40
C SER A 352 10.42 13.39 -1.99
N MET A 353 10.57 12.23 -1.33
CA MET A 353 11.86 11.72 -0.92
C MET A 353 12.75 11.29 -2.11
N VAL A 354 12.16 10.69 -3.16
CA VAL A 354 12.89 10.41 -4.41
C VAL A 354 13.49 11.70 -4.99
N LYS A 355 12.71 12.78 -5.04
CA LYS A 355 13.20 14.08 -5.54
C LYS A 355 14.36 14.60 -4.68
N ARG A 356 14.23 14.54 -3.37
CA ARG A 356 15.22 15.06 -2.43
C ARG A 356 16.52 14.23 -2.42
N ILE A 357 16.42 12.90 -2.50
CA ILE A 357 17.59 12.00 -2.39
C ILE A 357 18.28 11.83 -3.74
N LEU A 358 17.55 11.69 -4.85
CA LEU A 358 18.13 11.32 -6.14
C LEU A 358 18.35 12.51 -7.09
N TYR A 359 17.64 13.62 -6.91
CA TYR A 359 17.64 14.74 -7.87
C TYR A 359 17.98 16.09 -7.28
N ASN A 360 18.22 16.19 -5.97
CA ASN A 360 18.41 17.48 -5.32
C ASN A 360 19.87 17.97 -5.32
N ASP A 361 20.03 19.29 -5.27
CA ASP A 361 21.31 20.01 -5.33
C ASP A 361 22.08 20.03 -3.98
N GLY A 362 21.66 19.29 -2.97
CA GLY A 362 22.31 19.21 -1.67
C GLY A 362 21.65 20.03 -0.56
N GLU A 363 20.99 21.16 -0.84
CA GLU A 363 20.40 22.01 0.21
C GLU A 363 19.24 21.38 0.98
N THR A 364 18.48 20.49 0.35
CA THR A 364 17.34 19.79 0.98
C THR A 364 17.51 18.28 1.03
N MET A 365 18.68 17.77 0.68
CA MET A 365 18.98 16.34 0.74
C MET A 365 19.10 15.90 2.21
N PRO A 366 18.30 14.92 2.67
CA PRO A 366 18.41 14.41 4.02
C PRO A 366 19.71 13.61 4.19
N ALA A 367 20.30 13.67 5.39
CA ALA A 367 21.39 12.77 5.73
C ALA A 367 20.87 11.35 6.01
N VAL A 368 21.72 10.35 5.84
CA VAL A 368 21.36 8.94 6.04
C VAL A 368 20.91 8.62 7.47
N THR A 369 21.26 9.44 8.44
CA THR A 369 20.91 9.30 9.86
C THR A 369 19.86 10.29 10.34
N ASP A 370 19.23 11.06 9.46
CA ASP A 370 18.20 12.02 9.85
C ASP A 370 17.01 11.34 10.50
N TYR A 371 16.75 10.10 10.15
CA TYR A 371 15.69 9.28 10.75
C TYR A 371 16.29 7.97 11.24
N ASP A 372 15.86 7.54 12.41
CA ASP A 372 16.28 6.25 12.99
C ASP A 372 15.15 5.20 12.96
N LEU A 373 13.93 5.62 12.56
CA LEU A 373 12.83 4.76 12.20
C LEU A 373 12.14 5.28 10.93
N VAL A 374 11.91 4.41 9.97
CA VAL A 374 11.09 4.68 8.77
C VAL A 374 9.88 3.76 8.81
N ILE A 375 8.69 4.35 8.85
CA ILE A 375 7.43 3.62 8.77
C ILE A 375 6.85 3.86 7.38
N ILE A 376 6.46 2.78 6.69
CA ILE A 376 6.00 2.83 5.31
C ILE A 376 4.57 2.29 5.27
N ASP A 377 3.60 3.15 4.93
CA ASP A 377 2.22 2.71 4.70
C ASP A 377 2.03 2.28 3.25
N GLU A 378 1.14 1.32 3.04
CA GLU A 378 0.82 0.71 1.74
C GLU A 378 2.09 0.26 0.97
N ALA A 379 3.00 -0.41 1.67
CA ALA A 379 4.34 -0.76 1.17
C ALA A 379 4.34 -1.60 -0.13
N HIS A 380 3.23 -2.24 -0.49
CA HIS A 380 3.08 -2.96 -1.75
C HIS A 380 3.04 -2.05 -2.97
N ARG A 381 2.63 -0.77 -2.83
CA ARG A 381 2.46 0.17 -3.95
C ARG A 381 3.77 0.59 -4.60
N GLY A 382 4.87 0.56 -3.87
CA GLY A 382 6.19 0.80 -4.45
C GLY A 382 6.59 -0.17 -5.56
N TYR A 383 5.82 -1.24 -5.76
CA TYR A 383 6.12 -2.32 -6.72
C TYR A 383 5.04 -2.55 -7.75
N ILE A 384 3.86 -1.95 -7.57
CA ILE A 384 2.71 -2.17 -8.45
C ILE A 384 2.32 -0.85 -9.06
N LEU A 385 2.78 -0.63 -10.28
CA LEU A 385 2.19 0.31 -11.18
C LEU A 385 1.20 -0.46 -12.05
N ASP A 386 -0.05 -0.55 -11.59
CA ASP A 386 -1.13 -0.71 -12.54
C ASP A 386 -1.16 0.56 -13.41
N LYS A 387 -1.39 0.39 -14.72
CA LYS A 387 -1.44 1.46 -15.73
C LYS A 387 -2.52 2.54 -15.47
N GLU A 388 -3.10 2.55 -14.31
CA GLU A 388 -4.25 3.35 -13.92
C GLU A 388 -3.86 4.57 -13.07
N MET A 389 -2.57 4.92 -13.04
CA MET A 389 -2.08 6.13 -12.39
C MET A 389 -2.30 7.36 -13.27
N GLY A 390 -2.83 8.43 -12.67
CA GLY A 390 -3.21 9.66 -13.38
C GLY A 390 -2.06 10.41 -14.04
N ASP A 391 -2.38 11.39 -14.87
CA ASP A 391 -1.49 12.14 -15.77
C ASP A 391 -0.25 12.78 -15.12
N THR A 392 -0.23 13.00 -13.81
CA THR A 392 0.94 13.48 -13.06
C THR A 392 2.03 12.42 -12.88
N GLU A 393 1.73 11.15 -13.10
CA GLU A 393 2.67 10.02 -12.95
C GLU A 393 3.30 9.56 -14.27
N ILE A 394 2.86 10.13 -15.39
CA ILE A 394 3.46 9.93 -16.74
C ILE A 394 4.93 10.36 -16.78
N LEU A 395 5.40 11.18 -15.83
CA LEU A 395 6.81 11.57 -15.68
C LEU A 395 7.74 10.41 -15.24
N TYR A 396 7.19 9.28 -14.74
CA TYR A 396 7.95 8.09 -14.38
C TYR A 396 7.65 6.95 -15.35
N ARG A 397 8.13 7.09 -16.58
CA ARG A 397 7.82 6.22 -17.73
C ARG A 397 8.30 4.76 -17.63
N ASP A 398 9.06 4.39 -16.61
CA ASP A 398 9.57 3.02 -16.44
C ASP A 398 9.22 2.49 -15.04
N GLN A 399 8.42 1.42 -14.99
CA GLN A 399 8.07 0.71 -13.76
C GLN A 399 9.30 0.26 -12.96
N ARG A 400 10.37 -0.14 -13.65
CA ARG A 400 11.63 -0.56 -13.01
C ARG A 400 12.38 0.63 -12.45
N ASP A 401 12.34 1.77 -13.12
CA ASP A 401 12.96 2.99 -12.63
C ASP A 401 12.26 3.46 -11.34
N TYR A 402 10.93 3.38 -11.28
CA TYR A 402 10.17 3.70 -10.07
C TYR A 402 10.45 2.70 -8.94
N GLN A 403 10.42 1.41 -9.20
CA GLN A 403 10.76 0.37 -8.23
C GLN A 403 12.18 0.53 -7.71
N SER A 404 13.14 0.80 -8.60
CA SER A 404 14.53 1.08 -8.23
C SER A 404 14.64 2.32 -7.35
N LYS A 405 13.92 3.39 -7.67
CA LYS A 405 13.89 4.65 -6.92
C LYS A 405 13.21 4.49 -5.55
N TYR A 406 12.08 3.79 -5.49
CA TYR A 406 11.40 3.47 -4.24
C TYR A 406 12.31 2.68 -3.30
N ARG A 407 12.93 1.63 -3.82
CA ARG A 407 13.89 0.83 -3.06
C ARG A 407 15.08 1.66 -2.61
N SER A 408 15.60 2.53 -3.46
CA SER A 408 16.71 3.43 -3.13
C SER A 408 16.36 4.38 -1.98
N VAL A 409 15.12 4.90 -1.89
CA VAL A 409 14.66 5.73 -0.76
C VAL A 409 14.60 4.92 0.52
N ILE A 410 14.06 3.69 0.48
CA ILE A 410 13.95 2.85 1.66
C ILE A 410 15.33 2.43 2.17
N GLU A 411 16.22 2.04 1.26
CA GLU A 411 17.57 1.58 1.60
C GLU A 411 18.51 2.74 1.98
N TYR A 412 18.18 3.98 1.60
CA TYR A 412 19.00 5.16 1.82
C TYR A 412 19.28 5.43 3.31
N PHE A 413 18.25 5.34 4.15
CA PHE A 413 18.40 5.65 5.57
C PHE A 413 18.93 4.46 6.37
N ASP A 414 19.92 4.72 7.25
CA ASP A 414 20.38 3.74 8.25
C ASP A 414 19.39 3.72 9.44
N ALA A 415 18.21 3.19 9.19
CA ALA A 415 17.08 3.19 10.11
C ALA A 415 16.50 1.80 10.24
N VAL A 416 15.76 1.56 11.32
CA VAL A 416 14.79 0.46 11.37
C VAL A 416 13.62 0.79 10.44
N LYS A 417 13.12 -0.18 9.70
CA LYS A 417 12.04 -0.01 8.72
C LYS A 417 10.87 -0.90 9.07
N ILE A 418 9.72 -0.28 9.28
CA ILE A 418 8.46 -0.99 9.56
C ILE A 418 7.49 -0.70 8.43
N ALA A 419 7.17 -1.72 7.67
CA ALA A 419 6.25 -1.66 6.54
C ALA A 419 4.87 -2.19 6.92
N LEU A 420 3.82 -1.47 6.51
CA LEU A 420 2.44 -1.90 6.64
C LEU A 420 1.83 -2.12 5.26
N THR A 421 1.05 -3.18 5.11
CA THR A 421 0.35 -3.47 3.87
C THR A 421 -0.91 -4.27 4.14
N ALA A 422 -1.94 -4.09 3.32
CA ALA A 422 -3.10 -4.98 3.33
C ALA A 422 -2.78 -6.31 2.63
N THR A 423 -1.99 -6.24 1.56
CA THR A 423 -1.63 -7.37 0.71
C THR A 423 -0.11 -7.40 0.50
N PRO A 424 0.62 -8.31 1.17
CA PRO A 424 2.05 -8.42 0.96
C PRO A 424 2.34 -8.95 -0.45
N ALA A 425 2.93 -8.10 -1.30
CA ALA A 425 3.47 -8.52 -2.58
C ALA A 425 4.76 -9.33 -2.37
N LEU A 426 5.12 -10.17 -3.35
CA LEU A 426 6.35 -10.96 -3.26
C LEU A 426 7.58 -10.06 -3.06
N GLN A 427 7.65 -8.95 -3.81
CA GLN A 427 8.73 -7.97 -3.72
C GLN A 427 8.77 -7.27 -2.35
N THR A 428 7.61 -7.05 -1.71
CA THR A 428 7.55 -6.51 -0.34
C THR A 428 8.20 -7.48 0.64
N THR A 429 7.94 -8.79 0.47
CA THR A 429 8.56 -9.82 1.32
C THR A 429 10.05 -10.02 1.04
N GLU A 430 10.53 -9.70 -0.16
CA GLU A 430 11.96 -9.71 -0.48
C GLU A 430 12.75 -8.63 0.29
N ILE A 431 12.14 -7.46 0.54
CA ILE A 431 12.80 -6.38 1.28
C ILE A 431 12.63 -6.52 2.79
N PHE A 432 11.39 -6.76 3.23
CA PHE A 432 11.03 -6.71 4.65
C PHE A 432 10.99 -8.08 5.32
N GLY A 433 11.14 -9.17 4.56
CA GLY A 433 10.97 -10.52 5.04
C GLY A 433 9.50 -10.93 5.17
N GLN A 434 9.26 -12.10 5.77
CA GLN A 434 7.91 -12.58 6.06
C GLN A 434 7.23 -11.67 7.09
N PRO A 435 5.91 -11.45 6.98
CA PRO A 435 5.18 -10.66 7.97
C PRO A 435 5.35 -11.24 9.39
N VAL A 436 5.74 -10.40 10.34
CA VAL A 436 5.82 -10.76 11.75
C VAL A 436 4.45 -10.79 12.42
N PHE A 437 3.47 -10.15 11.79
CA PHE A 437 2.07 -10.17 12.19
C PHE A 437 1.18 -10.18 10.96
N LYS A 438 0.10 -10.98 10.99
CA LYS A 438 -0.91 -11.06 9.94
C LYS A 438 -2.29 -10.93 10.56
N TYR A 439 -3.14 -10.09 9.96
CA TYR A 439 -4.54 -9.96 10.31
C TYR A 439 -5.36 -9.79 9.04
N THR A 440 -6.04 -10.85 8.65
CA THR A 440 -6.73 -10.97 7.37
C THR A 440 -8.11 -10.31 7.40
N TYR A 441 -8.66 -10.03 6.21
CA TYR A 441 -10.04 -9.58 6.05
C TYR A 441 -11.02 -10.58 6.68
N ARG A 442 -10.83 -11.88 6.44
CA ARG A 442 -11.71 -12.93 7.00
C ARG A 442 -11.68 -12.97 8.52
N GLU A 443 -10.50 -12.81 9.12
CA GLU A 443 -10.40 -12.70 10.58
C GLU A 443 -11.17 -11.49 11.12
N ALA A 444 -11.04 -10.34 10.46
CA ALA A 444 -11.73 -9.12 10.87
C ALA A 444 -13.26 -9.22 10.71
N VAL A 445 -13.76 -9.91 9.69
CA VAL A 445 -15.19 -10.22 9.51
C VAL A 445 -15.67 -11.17 10.60
N ILE A 446 -14.95 -12.26 10.84
CA ILE A 446 -15.30 -13.26 11.85
C ILE A 446 -15.35 -12.64 13.26
N GLU A 447 -14.44 -11.71 13.55
CA GLU A 447 -14.38 -10.98 14.83
C GLU A 447 -15.37 -9.80 14.90
N GLY A 448 -16.15 -9.55 13.84
CA GLY A 448 -17.16 -8.49 13.81
C GLY A 448 -16.59 -7.07 13.71
N TYR A 449 -15.37 -6.90 13.22
CA TYR A 449 -14.75 -5.60 13.03
C TYR A 449 -14.92 -5.06 11.61
N LEU A 450 -15.21 -5.92 10.65
CA LEU A 450 -15.59 -5.59 9.28
C LEU A 450 -16.88 -6.34 8.91
N VAL A 451 -17.59 -5.85 7.90
CA VAL A 451 -18.72 -6.56 7.31
C VAL A 451 -18.27 -7.39 6.10
N ASP A 452 -18.99 -8.49 5.86
CA ASP A 452 -18.82 -9.31 4.67
C ASP A 452 -19.65 -8.80 3.51
N HIS A 453 -19.31 -9.22 2.32
CA HIS A 453 -20.17 -9.06 1.14
C HIS A 453 -21.15 -10.22 1.03
N ASP A 454 -22.26 -9.95 0.38
CA ASP A 454 -23.18 -11.00 -0.04
C ASP A 454 -22.69 -11.73 -1.28
N ALA A 455 -23.39 -12.78 -1.70
CA ALA A 455 -23.11 -13.46 -2.97
C ALA A 455 -23.19 -12.46 -4.12
N PRO A 456 -22.13 -12.31 -4.95
CA PRO A 456 -22.11 -11.28 -5.97
C PRO A 456 -23.22 -11.44 -7.00
N HIS A 457 -23.77 -10.32 -7.46
CA HIS A 457 -24.69 -10.30 -8.60
C HIS A 457 -23.89 -10.41 -9.90
N HIS A 458 -24.14 -11.45 -10.66
CA HIS A 458 -23.66 -11.66 -12.02
C HIS A 458 -24.72 -11.22 -13.01
N LEU A 459 -24.36 -10.32 -13.90
CA LEU A 459 -25.25 -9.82 -14.94
C LEU A 459 -24.68 -10.22 -16.30
N GLU A 460 -25.30 -11.16 -16.95
CA GLU A 460 -24.94 -11.58 -18.30
C GLU A 460 -25.83 -10.92 -19.33
N THR A 461 -25.20 -10.45 -20.40
CA THR A 461 -25.91 -9.86 -21.54
C THR A 461 -25.51 -10.59 -22.83
N LYS A 462 -26.28 -10.38 -23.88
CA LYS A 462 -25.94 -10.94 -25.19
C LYS A 462 -24.56 -10.52 -25.65
N LEU A 463 -24.14 -9.27 -25.42
CA LEU A 463 -22.82 -8.79 -25.79
C LEU A 463 -21.74 -9.29 -24.85
N SER A 464 -22.00 -9.42 -23.54
CA SER A 464 -20.99 -9.91 -22.59
C SER A 464 -20.60 -11.36 -22.82
N THR A 465 -21.54 -12.20 -23.27
CA THR A 465 -21.33 -13.62 -23.56
C THR A 465 -20.90 -13.87 -25.01
N GLY A 466 -21.49 -13.14 -25.96
CA GLY A 466 -21.24 -13.31 -27.38
C GLY A 466 -20.11 -12.48 -27.98
N GLY A 467 -19.73 -11.36 -27.32
CA GLY A 467 -18.78 -10.40 -27.86
C GLY A 467 -19.39 -9.49 -28.94
N ILE A 468 -18.55 -8.61 -29.51
CA ILE A 468 -18.87 -7.73 -30.62
C ILE A 468 -18.01 -8.14 -31.82
N HIS A 469 -18.65 -8.48 -32.93
CA HIS A 469 -17.97 -9.01 -34.11
C HIS A 469 -18.24 -8.14 -35.33
N TYR A 470 -17.18 -7.70 -36.02
CA TYR A 470 -17.25 -7.05 -37.31
C TYR A 470 -16.54 -7.92 -38.35
N LYS A 471 -17.10 -8.01 -39.52
CA LYS A 471 -16.55 -8.78 -40.64
C LYS A 471 -15.61 -7.94 -41.50
N SER A 472 -14.73 -8.59 -42.23
CA SER A 472 -13.99 -7.95 -43.32
C SER A 472 -14.97 -7.29 -44.29
N GLY A 473 -14.70 -6.03 -44.65
CA GLY A 473 -15.58 -5.19 -45.47
C GLY A 473 -16.62 -4.38 -44.70
N ASP A 474 -16.75 -4.53 -43.38
CA ASP A 474 -17.58 -3.66 -42.55
C ASP A 474 -16.86 -2.31 -42.31
N THR A 475 -17.63 -1.27 -41.97
CA THR A 475 -17.10 -0.01 -41.43
C THR A 475 -17.38 0.08 -39.94
N VAL A 476 -16.45 0.61 -39.18
CA VAL A 476 -16.63 0.82 -37.73
C VAL A 476 -16.54 2.30 -37.41
N MET A 477 -17.31 2.73 -36.41
CA MET A 477 -17.16 4.08 -35.86
C MET A 477 -15.92 4.13 -34.97
N ILE A 478 -15.10 5.14 -35.18
CA ILE A 478 -13.85 5.37 -34.44
C ILE A 478 -13.94 6.70 -33.70
N TYR A 479 -13.78 6.66 -32.39
CA TYR A 479 -13.67 7.83 -31.55
C TYR A 479 -12.21 8.24 -31.41
N ASP A 480 -11.92 9.51 -31.69
CA ASP A 480 -10.61 10.13 -31.44
C ASP A 480 -10.65 10.84 -30.06
N PRO A 481 -9.94 10.35 -29.06
CA PRO A 481 -9.93 10.96 -27.74
C PRO A 481 -9.22 12.32 -27.67
N VAL A 482 -8.51 12.73 -28.72
CA VAL A 482 -7.82 14.04 -28.81
C VAL A 482 -8.75 15.11 -29.35
N THR A 483 -9.46 14.80 -30.43
CA THR A 483 -10.38 15.75 -31.07
C THR A 483 -11.82 15.66 -30.53
N GLY A 484 -12.16 14.52 -29.89
CA GLY A 484 -13.53 14.23 -29.45
C GLY A 484 -14.49 13.88 -30.59
N GLU A 485 -13.99 13.69 -31.81
CA GLU A 485 -14.81 13.43 -33.01
C GLU A 485 -15.00 11.92 -33.21
N ILE A 486 -16.19 11.53 -33.68
CA ILE A 486 -16.46 10.18 -34.14
C ILE A 486 -16.45 10.18 -35.66
N THR A 487 -15.59 9.35 -36.23
CA THR A 487 -15.46 9.19 -37.70
C THR A 487 -15.67 7.73 -38.06
N ASN A 488 -16.15 7.48 -39.30
CA ASN A 488 -16.21 6.12 -39.83
C ASN A 488 -14.81 5.70 -40.30
N SER A 489 -14.44 4.44 -40.02
CA SER A 489 -13.23 3.85 -40.62
C SER A 489 -13.35 3.67 -42.11
N GLU A 490 -12.22 3.44 -42.78
CA GLU A 490 -12.25 2.75 -44.08
C GLU A 490 -12.81 1.32 -43.89
N LEU A 491 -13.11 0.62 -44.98
CA LEU A 491 -13.54 -0.76 -44.95
C LEU A 491 -12.49 -1.62 -44.21
N LEU A 492 -12.94 -2.46 -43.31
CA LEU A 492 -12.03 -3.34 -42.57
C LEU A 492 -11.42 -4.37 -43.53
N ASP A 493 -10.11 -4.49 -43.49
CA ASP A 493 -9.37 -5.49 -44.30
C ASP A 493 -9.55 -6.91 -43.70
N ASP A 494 -9.66 -7.02 -42.36
CA ASP A 494 -9.80 -8.25 -41.59
C ASP A 494 -10.98 -8.21 -40.63
N GLU A 495 -11.42 -9.36 -40.11
CA GLU A 495 -12.42 -9.48 -39.06
C GLU A 495 -11.91 -8.83 -37.76
N LEU A 496 -12.80 -8.16 -37.05
CA LEU A 496 -12.48 -7.47 -35.79
C LEU A 496 -13.43 -7.98 -34.70
N ASP A 497 -12.85 -8.63 -33.68
CA ASP A 497 -13.58 -9.22 -32.57
C ASP A 497 -13.22 -8.53 -31.25
N PHE A 498 -14.23 -8.23 -30.46
CA PHE A 498 -14.10 -7.70 -29.10
C PHE A 498 -14.86 -8.57 -28.13
N ASP A 499 -14.16 -9.07 -27.13
CA ASP A 499 -14.74 -9.74 -25.98
C ASP A 499 -14.97 -8.76 -24.81
N ILE A 500 -15.62 -9.22 -23.75
CA ILE A 500 -15.96 -8.40 -22.57
C ILE A 500 -14.73 -7.76 -21.89
N GLU A 501 -13.52 -8.35 -22.06
CA GLU A 501 -12.30 -7.77 -21.50
C GLU A 501 -11.89 -6.46 -22.19
N GLN A 502 -12.39 -6.24 -23.40
CA GLN A 502 -12.07 -5.10 -24.25
C GLN A 502 -13.13 -3.99 -24.19
N PHE A 503 -14.30 -4.29 -23.58
CA PHE A 503 -15.39 -3.32 -23.46
C PHE A 503 -14.96 -2.10 -22.64
N ASN A 504 -15.38 -0.94 -23.12
CA ASN A 504 -15.05 0.38 -22.58
C ASN A 504 -13.54 0.71 -22.52
N ARG A 505 -12.67 -0.14 -23.11
CA ARG A 505 -11.22 0.07 -23.29
C ARG A 505 -10.78 0.15 -24.73
N GLN A 506 -11.27 -0.74 -25.58
CA GLN A 506 -10.95 -0.81 -27.01
C GLN A 506 -12.18 -0.62 -27.86
N VAL A 507 -13.36 -0.98 -27.34
CA VAL A 507 -14.65 -0.71 -27.93
C VAL A 507 -15.57 -0.07 -26.88
N ILE A 508 -16.11 1.11 -27.20
CA ILE A 508 -17.13 1.77 -26.38
C ILE A 508 -18.47 1.18 -26.77
N THR A 509 -19.21 0.68 -25.78
CA THR A 509 -20.55 0.10 -25.99
C THR A 509 -21.55 0.70 -25.01
N GLU A 510 -22.28 1.72 -25.48
CA GLU A 510 -23.29 2.40 -24.67
C GLU A 510 -24.45 1.46 -24.33
N ASN A 511 -24.86 0.62 -25.28
CA ASN A 511 -25.98 -0.31 -25.09
C ASN A 511 -25.70 -1.33 -23.99
N PHE A 512 -24.49 -1.89 -23.91
CA PHE A 512 -24.09 -2.75 -22.80
C PHE A 512 -24.18 -2.00 -21.46
N ASN A 513 -23.60 -0.81 -21.39
CA ASN A 513 -23.64 -0.02 -20.17
C ASN A 513 -25.07 0.32 -19.75
N LYS A 514 -25.94 0.71 -20.73
CA LYS A 514 -27.34 1.02 -20.49
C LYS A 514 -28.14 -0.20 -19.99
N THR A 515 -27.96 -1.36 -20.63
CA THR A 515 -28.63 -2.61 -20.24
C THR A 515 -28.29 -3.00 -18.81
N VAL A 516 -26.99 -3.03 -18.48
CA VAL A 516 -26.51 -3.39 -17.15
C VAL A 516 -26.95 -2.39 -16.08
N LEU A 517 -26.74 -1.09 -16.32
CA LEU A 517 -27.10 -0.05 -15.37
C LEU A 517 -28.61 0.07 -15.15
N SER A 518 -29.44 -0.22 -16.18
CA SER A 518 -30.90 -0.26 -16.03
C SER A 518 -31.36 -1.39 -15.12
N GLU A 519 -30.67 -2.53 -15.14
CA GLU A 519 -30.97 -3.64 -14.23
C GLU A 519 -30.52 -3.30 -12.80
N ILE A 520 -29.30 -2.83 -12.62
CA ILE A 520 -28.76 -2.44 -11.30
C ILE A 520 -29.60 -1.32 -10.66
N ALA A 521 -30.09 -0.39 -11.46
CA ALA A 521 -30.93 0.72 -10.98
C ALA A 521 -32.26 0.30 -10.37
N ARG A 522 -32.71 -0.92 -10.61
CA ARG A 522 -33.95 -1.47 -9.98
C ARG A 522 -33.73 -1.82 -8.52
N ASP A 523 -32.49 -2.18 -8.16
CA ASP A 523 -32.15 -2.62 -6.82
C ASP A 523 -31.67 -1.46 -5.92
N ILE A 524 -31.27 -0.33 -6.52
CA ILE A 524 -30.66 0.79 -5.81
C ILE A 524 -31.62 2.00 -5.78
N ASP A 525 -31.98 2.45 -4.59
CA ASP A 525 -32.70 3.71 -4.39
C ASP A 525 -31.74 4.83 -3.97
N PRO A 526 -31.41 5.77 -4.85
CA PRO A 526 -30.48 6.83 -4.56
C PRO A 526 -31.07 7.95 -3.67
N GLU A 527 -32.39 7.99 -3.45
CA GLU A 527 -33.04 9.01 -2.62
C GLU A 527 -33.01 8.70 -1.12
N ASN A 528 -32.81 7.42 -0.76
CA ASN A 528 -32.80 6.97 0.62
C ASN A 528 -31.42 6.46 1.11
N PRO A 529 -30.33 7.25 1.01
CA PRO A 529 -29.00 6.82 1.45
C PRO A 529 -28.90 6.61 2.97
N GLU A 530 -29.85 7.12 3.74
CA GLU A 530 -29.90 6.92 5.20
C GLU A 530 -30.39 5.51 5.57
N GLU A 531 -31.10 4.82 4.68
CA GLU A 531 -31.57 3.45 4.89
C GLU A 531 -30.76 2.45 4.07
N GLN A 532 -30.53 2.74 2.79
CA GLN A 532 -29.86 1.82 1.87
C GLN A 532 -28.33 2.02 1.76
N GLY A 533 -27.81 3.14 2.28
CA GLY A 533 -26.42 3.49 2.15
C GLY A 533 -26.07 4.11 0.80
N LYS A 534 -24.77 4.06 0.45
CA LYS A 534 -24.22 4.70 -0.75
C LYS A 534 -23.67 3.67 -1.72
N THR A 535 -23.67 4.03 -3.00
CA THR A 535 -23.16 3.20 -4.09
C THR A 535 -21.86 3.76 -4.66
N LEU A 536 -20.89 2.89 -4.90
CA LEU A 536 -19.61 3.22 -5.54
C LEU A 536 -19.46 2.40 -6.83
N ILE A 537 -19.36 3.10 -7.96
CA ILE A 537 -19.24 2.49 -9.30
C ILE A 537 -17.81 2.72 -9.82
N TYR A 538 -17.16 1.67 -10.25
CA TYR A 538 -15.81 1.70 -10.80
C TYR A 538 -15.84 1.70 -12.33
N ALA A 539 -15.47 2.80 -12.95
CA ALA A 539 -15.37 2.98 -14.40
C ALA A 539 -13.95 2.64 -14.91
N VAL A 540 -13.82 2.41 -16.21
CA VAL A 540 -12.55 2.12 -16.89
C VAL A 540 -11.64 3.36 -16.90
N ASP A 541 -12.21 4.48 -17.33
CA ASP A 541 -11.55 5.79 -17.44
C ASP A 541 -12.53 6.93 -17.19
N ASP A 542 -12.07 8.15 -17.34
CA ASP A 542 -12.83 9.36 -17.06
C ASP A 542 -14.03 9.55 -17.98
N GLN A 543 -13.90 9.19 -19.27
CA GLN A 543 -14.98 9.28 -20.26
C GLN A 543 -16.06 8.22 -20.01
N HIS A 544 -15.66 7.01 -19.69
CA HIS A 544 -16.58 5.97 -19.25
C HIS A 544 -17.33 6.38 -17.99
N ALA A 545 -16.67 7.07 -17.05
CA ALA A 545 -17.33 7.61 -15.87
C ALA A 545 -18.39 8.66 -16.22
N ASP A 546 -18.12 9.56 -17.18
CA ASP A 546 -19.12 10.53 -17.69
C ASP A 546 -20.30 9.82 -18.34
N MET A 547 -20.06 8.80 -19.16
CA MET A 547 -21.12 7.98 -19.79
C MET A 547 -22.02 7.32 -18.75
N ILE A 548 -21.43 6.66 -17.73
CA ILE A 548 -22.19 6.02 -16.63
C ILE A 548 -23.06 7.04 -15.91
N VAL A 549 -22.51 8.22 -15.58
CA VAL A 549 -23.27 9.30 -14.92
C VAL A 549 -24.43 9.77 -15.79
N SER A 550 -24.22 9.94 -17.11
CA SER A 550 -25.27 10.34 -18.03
C SER A 550 -26.39 9.30 -18.08
N ILE A 551 -26.04 8.03 -18.31
CA ILE A 551 -27.00 6.93 -18.39
C ILE A 551 -27.83 6.80 -17.09
N LEU A 552 -27.16 6.87 -15.93
CA LEU A 552 -27.87 6.77 -14.64
C LEU A 552 -28.79 7.95 -14.39
N ARG A 553 -28.39 9.17 -14.78
CA ARG A 553 -29.25 10.36 -14.67
C ARG A 553 -30.47 10.25 -15.56
N ASP A 554 -30.31 9.73 -16.78
CA ASP A 554 -31.43 9.49 -17.70
C ASP A 554 -32.41 8.45 -17.12
N ILE A 555 -31.88 7.31 -16.62
CA ILE A 555 -32.68 6.27 -15.99
C ILE A 555 -33.45 6.81 -14.79
N TYR A 556 -32.77 7.47 -13.86
CA TYR A 556 -33.36 7.94 -12.62
C TYR A 556 -34.23 9.21 -12.79
N SER A 557 -34.06 9.97 -13.88
CA SER A 557 -34.95 11.10 -14.20
C SER A 557 -36.40 10.68 -14.41
N GLU A 558 -36.60 9.47 -14.92
CA GLU A 558 -37.93 8.88 -15.07
C GLU A 558 -38.64 8.65 -13.73
N TYR A 559 -37.86 8.49 -12.65
CA TYR A 559 -38.33 8.31 -11.28
C TYR A 559 -38.35 9.60 -10.48
N GLY A 560 -37.93 10.73 -11.07
CA GLY A 560 -37.95 12.05 -10.43
C GLY A 560 -36.74 12.31 -9.48
N VAL A 561 -35.72 11.46 -9.53
CA VAL A 561 -34.51 11.57 -8.69
C VAL A 561 -33.67 12.80 -9.07
N SER A 562 -33.19 13.52 -8.06
CA SER A 562 -32.31 14.68 -8.27
C SER A 562 -30.98 14.30 -8.93
N ASN A 563 -30.55 15.09 -9.91
CA ASN A 563 -29.21 14.92 -10.54
C ASN A 563 -28.04 15.08 -9.54
N GLU A 564 -28.26 15.67 -8.38
CA GLU A 564 -27.25 15.79 -7.32
C GLU A 564 -26.95 14.46 -6.62
N ALA A 565 -27.88 13.47 -6.74
CA ALA A 565 -27.69 12.15 -6.18
C ALA A 565 -26.56 11.37 -6.88
N ILE A 566 -26.23 11.72 -8.14
CA ILE A 566 -25.25 10.99 -8.96
C ILE A 566 -24.12 11.91 -9.37
N MET A 567 -22.88 11.57 -8.98
CA MET A 567 -21.71 12.42 -9.25
C MET A 567 -20.50 11.59 -9.72
N LYS A 568 -19.80 12.13 -10.74
CA LYS A 568 -18.44 11.68 -11.06
C LYS A 568 -17.46 12.20 -10.04
N ILE A 569 -16.60 11.34 -9.48
CA ILE A 569 -15.51 11.70 -8.56
C ILE A 569 -14.20 11.11 -9.08
N THR A 570 -13.53 11.87 -9.93
CA THR A 570 -12.26 11.51 -10.58
C THR A 570 -11.27 12.68 -10.47
N GLY A 571 -10.03 12.45 -10.84
CA GLY A 571 -8.99 13.49 -10.83
C GLY A 571 -9.27 14.68 -11.79
N SER A 572 -10.17 14.52 -12.76
CA SER A 572 -10.54 15.57 -13.74
C SER A 572 -11.63 16.53 -13.23
N VAL A 573 -12.26 16.24 -12.09
CA VAL A 573 -13.34 17.08 -11.54
C VAL A 573 -12.90 18.52 -11.37
N GLY A 574 -13.72 19.46 -11.86
CA GLY A 574 -13.43 20.87 -11.81
C GLY A 574 -12.21 21.31 -12.62
N GLY A 575 -11.93 20.59 -13.74
CA GLY A 575 -10.77 20.84 -14.61
C GLY A 575 -9.44 20.39 -13.99
N GLY A 576 -9.48 19.36 -13.12
CA GLY A 576 -8.30 18.84 -12.43
C GLY A 576 -7.83 19.68 -11.22
N ASN A 577 -8.65 20.60 -10.76
CA ASN A 577 -8.33 21.42 -9.58
C ASN A 577 -8.38 20.54 -8.31
N PRO A 578 -7.25 20.35 -7.60
CA PRO A 578 -7.19 19.50 -6.42
C PRO A 578 -8.19 19.87 -5.31
N LYS A 579 -8.48 21.18 -5.13
CA LYS A 579 -9.44 21.65 -4.11
C LYS A 579 -10.86 21.22 -4.45
N LYS A 580 -11.28 21.29 -5.72
CA LYS A 580 -12.61 20.85 -6.16
C LYS A 580 -12.77 19.33 -6.08
N VAL A 581 -11.70 18.60 -6.37
CA VAL A 581 -11.67 17.15 -6.19
C VAL A 581 -11.86 16.79 -4.72
N GLN A 582 -11.12 17.43 -3.82
CA GLN A 582 -11.26 17.21 -2.37
C GLN A 582 -12.65 17.62 -1.85
N GLU A 583 -13.24 18.67 -2.39
CA GLU A 583 -14.62 19.08 -2.06
C GLU A 583 -15.64 18.01 -2.47
N ALA A 584 -15.53 17.46 -3.68
CA ALA A 584 -16.40 16.37 -4.14
C ALA A 584 -16.28 15.12 -3.25
N ILE A 585 -15.06 14.77 -2.84
CA ILE A 585 -14.81 13.69 -1.89
C ILE A 585 -15.46 13.97 -0.53
N LYS A 586 -15.31 15.18 0.01
CA LYS A 586 -15.90 15.59 1.29
C LYS A 586 -17.43 15.56 1.24
N ARG A 587 -18.03 15.99 0.13
CA ARG A 587 -19.48 15.88 -0.08
C ARG A 587 -19.94 14.43 -0.05
N PHE A 588 -19.29 13.54 -0.81
CA PHE A 588 -19.63 12.12 -0.81
C PHE A 588 -19.47 11.48 0.58
N LYS A 589 -18.49 11.92 1.36
CA LYS A 589 -18.24 11.41 2.71
C LYS A 589 -19.27 11.88 3.74
N ASN A 590 -19.63 13.19 3.71
CA ASN A 590 -20.27 13.84 4.85
C ASN A 590 -21.73 14.23 4.58
N GLU A 591 -22.16 14.31 3.32
CA GLU A 591 -23.50 14.70 2.93
C GLU A 591 -24.29 13.50 2.44
N ASN A 592 -25.61 13.56 2.46
CA ASN A 592 -26.48 12.52 1.93
C ASN A 592 -26.29 12.39 0.42
N TYR A 593 -26.13 13.52 -0.29
CA TYR A 593 -25.85 13.56 -1.71
C TYR A 593 -24.42 14.04 -1.99
N PRO A 594 -23.72 13.42 -2.97
CA PRO A 594 -24.19 12.31 -3.80
C PRO A 594 -24.32 10.99 -3.03
N SER A 595 -25.32 10.20 -3.38
CA SER A 595 -25.53 8.83 -2.91
C SER A 595 -24.88 7.80 -3.84
N ILE A 596 -24.73 8.12 -5.14
CA ILE A 596 -24.01 7.33 -6.13
C ILE A 596 -22.77 8.09 -6.60
N ALA A 597 -21.60 7.52 -6.39
CA ALA A 597 -20.33 8.05 -6.88
C ALA A 597 -19.75 7.14 -7.98
N VAL A 598 -19.40 7.74 -9.13
CA VAL A 598 -18.71 7.04 -10.21
C VAL A 598 -17.24 7.47 -10.21
N THR A 599 -16.33 6.53 -10.10
CA THR A 599 -14.88 6.79 -10.00
C THR A 599 -14.06 5.87 -10.88
N VAL A 600 -12.84 6.27 -11.17
CA VAL A 600 -11.82 5.42 -11.81
C VAL A 600 -10.91 4.83 -10.72
N ASP A 601 -10.02 5.66 -10.15
CA ASP A 601 -9.02 5.22 -9.17
C ASP A 601 -9.01 6.03 -7.87
N LEU A 602 -9.58 7.24 -7.91
CA LEU A 602 -9.42 8.20 -6.83
C LEU A 602 -9.98 7.69 -5.50
N LEU A 603 -11.10 6.98 -5.55
CA LEU A 603 -11.76 6.41 -4.38
C LEU A 603 -11.27 5.00 -4.02
N THR A 604 -10.29 4.44 -4.74
CA THR A 604 -9.72 3.12 -4.41
C THR A 604 -8.83 3.15 -3.18
N THR A 605 -8.32 4.32 -2.78
CA THR A 605 -7.43 4.48 -1.63
C THR A 605 -7.76 5.71 -0.83
N GLY A 606 -7.57 5.61 0.48
CA GLY A 606 -7.55 6.76 1.37
C GLY A 606 -8.89 7.38 1.73
N ILE A 607 -10.03 6.87 1.29
CA ILE A 607 -11.35 7.44 1.60
C ILE A 607 -12.09 6.55 2.58
N ASP A 608 -12.60 7.17 3.63
CA ASP A 608 -13.37 6.52 4.67
C ASP A 608 -14.83 6.95 4.58
N VAL A 609 -15.68 6.12 3.95
CA VAL A 609 -17.12 6.29 3.82
C VAL A 609 -17.79 4.99 4.28
N PRO A 610 -18.12 4.84 5.56
CA PRO A 610 -18.71 3.62 6.10
C PRO A 610 -20.09 3.28 5.51
N GLU A 611 -20.81 4.29 5.03
CA GLU A 611 -22.12 4.16 4.41
C GLU A 611 -22.13 3.47 3.04
N ILE A 612 -20.99 3.11 2.44
CA ILE A 612 -20.97 2.38 1.16
C ILE A 612 -21.49 0.97 1.39
N THR A 613 -22.61 0.65 0.75
CA THR A 613 -23.30 -0.66 0.79
C THR A 613 -23.30 -1.37 -0.55
N ASN A 614 -23.06 -0.67 -1.66
CA ASN A 614 -23.06 -1.25 -2.99
C ASN A 614 -21.75 -0.93 -3.71
N LEU A 615 -21.13 -1.96 -4.29
CA LEU A 615 -19.98 -1.84 -5.20
C LEU A 615 -20.37 -2.37 -6.59
N VAL A 616 -20.14 -1.55 -7.62
CA VAL A 616 -20.43 -1.92 -9.00
C VAL A 616 -19.13 -1.90 -9.81
N PHE A 617 -18.77 -3.03 -10.41
CA PHE A 617 -17.55 -3.17 -11.20
C PHE A 617 -17.88 -3.05 -12.71
N MET A 618 -17.86 -1.82 -13.25
CA MET A 618 -18.01 -1.59 -14.69
C MET A 618 -16.68 -1.69 -15.45
N ARG A 619 -15.62 -2.15 -14.79
CA ARG A 619 -14.32 -2.40 -15.37
C ARG A 619 -13.71 -3.70 -14.88
N ARG A 620 -12.97 -4.37 -15.74
CA ARG A 620 -12.20 -5.56 -15.36
C ARG A 620 -10.86 -5.15 -14.73
N VAL A 621 -10.54 -5.74 -13.59
CA VAL A 621 -9.30 -5.50 -12.86
C VAL A 621 -8.46 -6.78 -12.92
N LYS A 622 -7.18 -6.65 -13.27
CA LYS A 622 -6.23 -7.78 -13.34
C LYS A 622 -5.36 -7.88 -12.07
N SER A 623 -5.34 -6.82 -11.28
CA SER A 623 -4.57 -6.76 -10.03
C SER A 623 -5.45 -7.16 -8.86
N ARG A 624 -5.09 -8.28 -8.23
CA ARG A 624 -5.69 -8.74 -6.99
C ARG A 624 -5.62 -7.67 -5.89
N ILE A 625 -4.50 -6.96 -5.80
CA ILE A 625 -4.28 -5.93 -4.78
C ILE A 625 -5.26 -4.77 -4.96
N LEU A 626 -5.45 -4.32 -6.22
CA LEU A 626 -6.41 -3.26 -6.53
C LEU A 626 -7.83 -3.72 -6.21
N PHE A 627 -8.18 -4.95 -6.56
CA PHE A 627 -9.49 -5.52 -6.25
C PHE A 627 -9.76 -5.57 -4.73
N GLU A 628 -8.81 -6.06 -3.92
CA GLU A 628 -8.92 -6.05 -2.46
C GLU A 628 -9.08 -4.63 -1.89
N GLN A 629 -8.41 -3.64 -2.49
CA GLN A 629 -8.58 -2.23 -2.09
C GLN A 629 -9.96 -1.67 -2.45
N MET A 630 -10.49 -2.05 -3.62
CA MET A 630 -11.83 -1.67 -4.06
C MET A 630 -12.88 -2.29 -3.13
N LEU A 631 -12.79 -3.59 -2.83
CA LEU A 631 -13.66 -4.26 -1.86
C LEU A 631 -13.56 -3.60 -0.47
N GLY A 632 -12.35 -3.28 -0.03
CA GLY A 632 -12.08 -2.67 1.26
C GLY A 632 -12.78 -1.31 1.50
N ARG A 633 -13.36 -0.70 0.46
CA ARG A 633 -14.16 0.54 0.61
C ARG A 633 -15.51 0.27 1.27
N ALA A 634 -16.11 -0.89 1.03
CA ALA A 634 -17.42 -1.25 1.57
C ALA A 634 -17.36 -2.11 2.83
N THR A 635 -16.19 -2.54 3.28
CA THR A 635 -16.06 -3.50 4.40
C THR A 635 -16.31 -2.90 5.79
N ARG A 636 -16.44 -1.58 5.92
CA ARG A 636 -16.57 -0.93 7.23
C ARG A 636 -17.96 -1.09 7.83
N LEU A 637 -17.99 -1.25 9.14
CA LEU A 637 -19.22 -1.19 9.93
C LEU A 637 -19.83 0.20 9.86
N CYS A 638 -21.16 0.29 9.73
CA CYS A 638 -21.90 1.52 9.83
C CYS A 638 -23.16 1.32 10.67
N GLN A 639 -23.10 1.76 11.93
CA GLN A 639 -24.25 1.64 12.85
C GLN A 639 -25.41 2.58 12.46
N LYS A 640 -25.09 3.70 11.78
CA LYS A 640 -26.07 4.71 11.36
C LYS A 640 -27.14 4.12 10.45
N ILE A 641 -26.77 3.20 9.56
CA ILE A 641 -27.65 2.55 8.60
C ILE A 641 -27.82 1.04 8.88
N HIS A 642 -27.48 0.60 10.10
CA HIS A 642 -27.56 -0.81 10.51
C HIS A 642 -26.91 -1.80 9.52
N LYS A 643 -25.78 -1.40 8.91
CA LYS A 643 -25.09 -2.16 7.88
C LYS A 643 -24.60 -3.51 8.38
N THR A 644 -25.12 -4.60 7.84
CA THR A 644 -24.77 -5.98 8.16
C THR A 644 -23.86 -6.62 7.11
N HIS A 645 -23.98 -6.19 5.86
CA HIS A 645 -23.22 -6.68 4.69
C HIS A 645 -23.15 -5.58 3.62
N PHE A 646 -22.54 -5.89 2.49
CA PHE A 646 -22.57 -5.05 1.30
C PHE A 646 -22.76 -5.91 0.04
N GLU A 647 -23.33 -5.30 -1.00
CA GLU A 647 -23.61 -5.95 -2.27
C GLU A 647 -22.50 -5.69 -3.28
N ILE A 648 -22.28 -6.66 -4.16
CA ILE A 648 -21.34 -6.57 -5.28
C ILE A 648 -22.11 -6.83 -6.57
N TYR A 649 -22.03 -5.91 -7.52
CA TYR A 649 -22.54 -6.08 -8.88
C TYR A 649 -21.36 -6.23 -9.83
N ASP A 650 -21.27 -7.38 -10.48
CA ASP A 650 -20.12 -7.75 -11.32
C ASP A 650 -20.55 -8.15 -12.75
N PRO A 651 -20.91 -7.18 -13.60
CA PRO A 651 -21.28 -7.45 -15.00
C PRO A 651 -20.10 -7.84 -15.90
N VAL A 652 -18.85 -7.75 -15.39
CA VAL A 652 -17.63 -7.97 -16.19
C VAL A 652 -16.81 -9.17 -15.71
N GLY A 653 -17.29 -9.94 -14.73
CA GLY A 653 -16.67 -11.18 -14.25
C GLY A 653 -15.32 -10.96 -13.55
N VAL A 654 -15.18 -9.90 -12.76
CA VAL A 654 -13.95 -9.63 -11.98
C VAL A 654 -13.85 -10.56 -10.79
N TYR A 655 -14.95 -10.78 -10.09
CA TYR A 655 -14.97 -11.53 -8.84
C TYR A 655 -14.50 -12.97 -9.03
N ASP A 656 -14.99 -13.67 -10.03
CA ASP A 656 -14.64 -15.07 -10.29
C ASP A 656 -13.20 -15.23 -10.77
N SER A 657 -12.68 -14.23 -11.50
CA SER A 657 -11.30 -14.25 -11.97
C SER A 657 -10.27 -14.04 -10.86
N LEU A 658 -10.70 -13.60 -9.67
CA LEU A 658 -9.83 -13.24 -8.54
C LEU A 658 -10.23 -13.94 -7.22
N ASN A 659 -10.98 -15.03 -7.29
CA ASN A 659 -11.61 -15.76 -6.16
C ASN A 659 -10.65 -16.20 -5.02
N ASP A 660 -9.33 -16.24 -5.24
CA ASP A 660 -8.32 -16.58 -4.22
C ASP A 660 -7.97 -15.41 -3.26
N VAL A 661 -8.84 -14.40 -3.18
CA VAL A 661 -8.61 -13.12 -2.46
C VAL A 661 -8.35 -13.29 -0.95
N ASN A 662 -8.82 -14.37 -0.35
CA ASN A 662 -8.92 -14.45 1.12
C ASN A 662 -7.64 -14.91 1.86
N THR A 663 -6.51 -15.13 1.19
CA THR A 663 -5.39 -15.88 1.80
C THR A 663 -4.16 -15.05 2.20
N MET A 664 -4.10 -13.73 2.01
CA MET A 664 -2.88 -12.91 2.24
C MET A 664 -1.56 -13.61 1.81
N LYS A 665 -1.63 -14.47 0.78
CA LYS A 665 -0.44 -15.05 0.17
C LYS A 665 0.28 -13.97 -0.62
N PRO A 666 1.63 -13.95 -0.68
CA PRO A 666 2.36 -13.03 -1.53
C PRO A 666 1.91 -13.13 -2.98
N VAL A 667 1.54 -12.00 -3.56
CA VAL A 667 1.12 -11.93 -4.97
C VAL A 667 2.37 -11.82 -5.83
N VAL A 668 2.51 -12.72 -6.81
CA VAL A 668 3.55 -12.63 -7.84
C VAL A 668 3.14 -11.53 -8.82
N VAL A 669 3.74 -10.36 -8.70
CA VAL A 669 3.64 -9.32 -9.72
C VAL A 669 4.64 -9.66 -10.81
N ASN A 670 4.15 -10.18 -11.93
CA ASN A 670 4.99 -10.43 -13.11
C ASN A 670 5.08 -9.10 -13.89
N PRO A 671 6.17 -8.32 -13.78
CA PRO A 671 6.32 -7.12 -14.59
C PRO A 671 6.35 -7.56 -16.04
N ALA A 672 5.57 -6.90 -16.90
CA ALA A 672 5.59 -7.15 -18.33
C ALA A 672 7.02 -6.89 -18.84
N THR A 673 7.78 -7.95 -19.09
CA THR A 673 9.17 -7.89 -19.53
C THR A 673 9.23 -7.04 -20.80
N SER A 674 10.06 -6.00 -20.86
CA SER A 674 10.17 -5.12 -22.04
C SER A 674 10.83 -5.86 -23.19
N PHE A 675 10.64 -5.41 -24.44
CA PHE A 675 11.39 -5.95 -25.58
C PHE A 675 12.90 -5.82 -25.37
N THR A 676 13.34 -4.68 -24.87
CA THR A 676 14.76 -4.41 -24.59
C THR A 676 15.34 -5.47 -23.64
N GLN A 677 14.60 -5.85 -22.61
CA GLN A 677 15.04 -6.85 -21.63
C GLN A 677 15.06 -8.28 -22.18
N LEU A 678 14.04 -8.59 -23.00
CA LEU A 678 14.01 -9.88 -23.67
C LEU A 678 15.20 -10.02 -24.64
N LEU A 679 15.54 -8.94 -25.34
CA LEU A 679 16.70 -8.91 -26.25
C LEU A 679 18.04 -8.86 -25.51
N ASP A 680 18.13 -8.16 -24.37
CA ASP A 680 19.33 -8.17 -23.52
C ASP A 680 19.58 -9.59 -22.98
N GLY A 681 18.53 -10.23 -22.44
CA GLY A 681 18.61 -11.63 -22.02
C GLY A 681 18.99 -12.57 -23.17
N LEU A 682 18.40 -12.37 -24.37
CA LEU A 682 18.71 -13.17 -25.55
C LEU A 682 20.18 -13.07 -25.97
N SER A 683 20.82 -11.89 -25.78
CA SER A 683 22.24 -11.73 -26.11
C SER A 683 23.19 -12.50 -25.20
N GLU A 684 22.78 -12.79 -23.97
CA GLU A 684 23.63 -13.44 -22.94
C GLU A 684 23.42 -14.96 -22.82
N ILE A 685 22.28 -15.48 -23.33
CA ILE A 685 21.93 -16.89 -23.25
C ILE A 685 22.68 -17.67 -24.35
N ASN A 686 23.34 -18.76 -23.97
CA ASN A 686 24.09 -19.67 -24.89
C ASN A 686 23.48 -21.06 -25.03
N ASP A 687 22.52 -21.43 -24.21
CA ASP A 687 21.82 -22.71 -24.29
C ASP A 687 20.67 -22.64 -25.30
N ASP A 688 20.68 -23.47 -26.34
CA ASP A 688 19.72 -23.41 -27.44
C ASP A 688 18.26 -23.55 -27.00
N LYS A 689 17.96 -24.33 -25.95
CA LYS A 689 16.59 -24.47 -25.44
C LYS A 689 16.11 -23.20 -24.73
N GLN A 690 17.00 -22.56 -23.99
CA GLN A 690 16.69 -21.30 -23.33
C GLN A 690 16.58 -20.16 -24.36
N VAL A 691 17.43 -20.15 -25.38
CA VAL A 691 17.35 -19.23 -26.53
C VAL A 691 16.00 -19.37 -27.23
N GLU A 692 15.55 -20.61 -27.52
CA GLU A 692 14.26 -20.86 -28.16
C GLU A 692 13.09 -20.40 -27.31
N GLN A 693 13.12 -20.63 -25.99
CA GLN A 693 12.10 -20.11 -25.07
C GLN A 693 12.05 -18.59 -25.06
N GLN A 694 13.20 -17.93 -25.06
CA GLN A 694 13.29 -16.46 -25.08
C GLN A 694 12.77 -15.88 -26.40
N ILE A 695 13.10 -16.52 -27.55
CA ILE A 695 12.59 -16.17 -28.89
C ILE A 695 11.07 -16.30 -28.91
N ASN A 696 10.51 -17.38 -28.37
CA ASN A 696 9.06 -17.59 -28.31
C ASN A 696 8.35 -16.50 -27.45
N GLN A 697 8.98 -16.02 -26.38
CA GLN A 697 8.45 -14.90 -25.60
C GLN A 697 8.46 -13.59 -26.39
N ILE A 698 9.52 -13.31 -27.16
CA ILE A 698 9.61 -12.12 -28.03
C ILE A 698 8.53 -12.18 -29.13
N ILE A 699 8.37 -13.34 -29.77
CA ILE A 699 7.34 -13.55 -30.81
C ILE A 699 5.93 -13.35 -30.23
N ALA A 700 5.63 -13.97 -29.09
CA ALA A 700 4.33 -13.81 -28.43
C ALA A 700 4.03 -12.36 -28.06
N LYS A 701 5.06 -11.61 -27.66
CA LYS A 701 4.93 -10.19 -27.37
C LYS A 701 4.76 -9.35 -28.63
N LEU A 702 5.46 -9.68 -29.72
CA LEU A 702 5.32 -9.01 -31.00
C LEU A 702 3.94 -9.24 -31.63
N GLN A 703 3.41 -10.49 -31.56
CA GLN A 703 2.07 -10.83 -32.03
C GLN A 703 0.98 -10.01 -31.29
N ARG A 704 1.13 -9.86 -29.97
CA ARG A 704 0.23 -9.00 -29.18
C ARG A 704 0.36 -7.52 -29.58
N ASN A 705 1.57 -7.05 -29.89
CA ASN A 705 1.81 -5.69 -30.30
C ASN A 705 1.30 -5.40 -31.72
N LYS A 706 1.41 -6.36 -32.63
CA LYS A 706 0.89 -6.25 -33.99
C LYS A 706 -0.57 -5.84 -34.03
N ARG A 707 -1.41 -6.45 -33.19
CA ARG A 707 -2.86 -6.14 -33.08
C ARG A 707 -3.16 -4.69 -32.68
N ASN A 708 -2.17 -3.97 -32.14
CA ASN A 708 -2.31 -2.61 -31.60
C ASN A 708 -1.41 -1.58 -32.30
N MET A 709 -0.83 -1.90 -33.46
CA MET A 709 0.00 -0.96 -34.22
C MET A 709 -0.87 -0.02 -35.04
N SER A 710 -0.64 1.29 -34.89
CA SER A 710 -1.24 2.27 -35.81
C SER A 710 -0.62 2.14 -37.22
N PRO A 711 -1.31 2.58 -38.29
CA PRO A 711 -0.77 2.56 -39.66
C PRO A 711 0.63 3.17 -39.75
N LYS A 712 0.87 4.31 -39.09
CA LYS A 712 2.20 4.95 -39.05
C LYS A 712 3.27 4.09 -38.39
N VAL A 713 2.94 3.38 -37.35
CA VAL A 713 3.86 2.46 -36.66
C VAL A 713 4.13 1.22 -37.50
N MET A 714 3.11 0.74 -38.20
CA MET A 714 3.22 -0.34 -39.16
C MET A 714 4.16 0.03 -40.34
N ASP A 715 3.96 1.18 -40.97
CA ASP A 715 4.81 1.68 -42.06
C ASP A 715 6.26 1.84 -41.60
N TYR A 716 6.44 2.35 -40.38
CA TYR A 716 7.78 2.51 -39.80
C TYR A 716 8.42 1.14 -39.51
N PHE A 717 7.67 0.19 -38.98
CA PHE A 717 8.12 -1.18 -38.75
C PHE A 717 8.58 -1.82 -40.07
N ILE A 718 7.75 -1.74 -41.11
CA ILE A 718 8.06 -2.25 -42.46
C ILE A 718 9.34 -1.60 -43.02
N SER A 719 9.48 -0.29 -42.86
CA SER A 719 10.67 0.44 -43.34
C SER A 719 11.96 0.00 -42.64
N MET A 720 11.87 -0.37 -41.36
CA MET A 720 13.04 -0.78 -40.58
C MET A 720 13.32 -2.28 -40.66
N THR A 721 12.41 -3.10 -41.19
CA THR A 721 12.54 -4.58 -41.30
C THR A 721 12.72 -5.08 -42.71
N ASP A 722 13.41 -4.30 -43.54
CA ASP A 722 13.70 -4.62 -44.95
C ASP A 722 12.42 -4.92 -45.77
N GLY A 723 11.34 -4.15 -45.49
CA GLY A 723 10.06 -4.23 -46.22
C GLY A 723 9.13 -5.34 -45.73
N LYS A 724 9.39 -5.96 -44.56
CA LYS A 724 8.57 -7.03 -43.99
C LYS A 724 7.57 -6.48 -43.01
N ASP A 725 6.31 -6.87 -43.15
CA ASP A 725 5.33 -6.63 -42.12
C ASP A 725 5.57 -7.54 -40.87
N PRO A 726 4.98 -7.21 -39.71
CA PRO A 726 5.21 -8.02 -38.49
C PRO A 726 4.85 -9.51 -38.61
N SER A 727 3.89 -9.88 -39.51
CA SER A 727 3.51 -11.28 -39.73
C SER A 727 4.55 -12.02 -40.55
N GLN A 728 5.04 -11.38 -41.63
CA GLN A 728 6.13 -11.91 -42.47
C GLN A 728 7.40 -12.03 -41.64
N PHE A 729 7.72 -11.04 -40.82
CA PHE A 729 8.86 -11.07 -39.92
C PHE A 729 8.77 -12.22 -38.88
N ILE A 730 7.63 -12.41 -38.22
CA ILE A 730 7.40 -13.51 -37.27
C ILE A 730 7.52 -14.86 -37.98
N MET A 731 6.98 -14.99 -39.21
CA MET A 731 7.01 -16.23 -39.96
C MET A 731 8.45 -16.62 -40.37
N GLU A 732 9.27 -15.62 -40.72
CA GLU A 732 10.69 -15.85 -41.01
C GLU A 732 11.45 -16.30 -39.77
N ILE A 733 11.29 -15.62 -38.63
CA ILE A 733 11.92 -16.00 -37.37
C ILE A 733 11.56 -17.44 -36.97
N LYS A 734 10.29 -17.82 -37.13
CA LYS A 734 9.83 -19.21 -36.83
C LYS A 734 10.37 -20.28 -37.77
N LYS A 735 10.78 -19.92 -39.00
CA LYS A 735 11.34 -20.86 -40.01
C LYS A 735 12.85 -20.96 -39.92
N SER A 736 13.53 -20.00 -39.35
CA SER A 736 14.98 -19.95 -39.16
C SER A 736 15.42 -20.94 -38.07
N ASP A 737 16.67 -21.37 -38.12
CA ASP A 737 17.24 -22.06 -36.98
C ASP A 737 17.42 -21.16 -35.77
N VAL A 738 17.61 -21.74 -34.59
CA VAL A 738 17.60 -20.99 -33.30
C VAL A 738 18.66 -19.89 -33.27
N GLN A 739 19.83 -20.10 -33.84
CA GLN A 739 20.92 -19.12 -33.84
C GLN A 739 20.73 -18.04 -34.92
N GLU A 740 20.18 -18.40 -36.08
CA GLU A 740 19.77 -17.42 -37.10
C GLU A 740 18.64 -16.51 -36.60
N ALA A 741 17.64 -17.09 -35.95
CA ALA A 741 16.54 -16.39 -35.32
C ALA A 741 17.03 -15.40 -34.24
N LYS A 742 17.97 -15.84 -33.38
CA LYS A 742 18.64 -15.02 -32.38
C LYS A 742 19.34 -13.83 -33.04
N ASN A 743 20.17 -14.07 -34.05
CA ASN A 743 20.92 -13.04 -34.74
C ASN A 743 19.98 -12.03 -35.45
N SER A 744 18.92 -12.51 -36.07
CA SER A 744 17.90 -11.70 -36.71
C SER A 744 17.18 -10.78 -35.72
N LEU A 745 16.75 -11.29 -34.58
CA LEU A 745 16.12 -10.47 -33.54
C LEU A 745 17.06 -9.42 -32.97
N LEU A 746 18.31 -9.74 -32.76
CA LEU A 746 19.32 -8.79 -32.28
C LEU A 746 19.68 -7.72 -33.35
N LYS A 747 19.68 -8.07 -34.65
CA LYS A 747 19.88 -7.13 -35.74
C LYS A 747 18.84 -6.01 -35.72
N TYR A 748 17.58 -6.33 -35.47
CA TYR A 748 16.46 -5.39 -35.49
C TYR A 748 16.12 -4.81 -34.12
N ARG A 749 17.08 -4.75 -33.19
CA ARG A 749 16.90 -4.27 -31.82
C ARG A 749 16.25 -2.88 -31.75
N ASP A 750 16.59 -1.99 -32.65
CA ASP A 750 16.05 -0.63 -32.68
C ASP A 750 14.55 -0.58 -33.04
N VAL A 751 14.07 -1.53 -33.86
CA VAL A 751 12.63 -1.69 -34.15
C VAL A 751 11.87 -2.03 -32.88
N PHE A 752 12.39 -2.96 -32.08
CA PHE A 752 11.75 -3.35 -30.81
C PHE A 752 11.83 -2.26 -29.76
N LYS A 753 12.89 -1.46 -29.77
CA LYS A 753 13.00 -0.27 -28.91
C LYS A 753 11.95 0.76 -29.30
N MET A 754 11.78 1.04 -30.58
CA MET A 754 10.73 1.93 -31.10
C MET A 754 9.33 1.42 -30.71
N LEU A 755 9.05 0.13 -30.90
CA LEU A 755 7.77 -0.46 -30.48
C LEU A 755 7.51 -0.34 -28.97
N GLN A 756 8.55 -0.35 -28.14
CA GLN A 756 8.46 -0.13 -26.73
C GLN A 756 8.17 1.35 -26.38
N GLU A 757 8.82 2.28 -27.10
CA GLU A 757 8.66 3.73 -26.90
C GLU A 757 7.32 4.26 -27.47
N THR A 758 6.85 3.70 -28.57
CA THR A 758 5.60 4.12 -29.24
C THR A 758 4.37 3.77 -28.42
N LYS A 759 4.43 2.69 -27.61
CA LYS A 759 3.37 2.36 -26.64
C LYS A 759 3.16 3.44 -25.57
N ALA A 760 4.13 4.30 -25.35
CA ALA A 760 4.06 5.33 -24.33
C ALA A 760 3.37 6.63 -24.81
N ASN A 761 3.21 6.85 -26.11
CA ASN A 761 2.77 8.12 -26.69
C ASN A 761 1.54 8.02 -27.63
N GLY A 762 0.92 6.86 -27.79
CA GLY A 762 -0.21 6.69 -28.71
C GLY A 762 -1.57 6.83 -28.00
N PHE A 763 -2.27 7.93 -28.20
CA PHE A 763 -3.73 7.95 -28.01
C PHE A 763 -4.31 6.89 -28.95
N ARG A 764 -5.05 5.93 -28.39
CA ARG A 764 -5.67 4.86 -29.16
C ARG A 764 -6.98 5.37 -29.72
N SER A 765 -7.17 5.25 -31.02
CA SER A 765 -8.51 5.28 -31.59
C SER A 765 -9.33 4.15 -30.97
N VAL A 766 -10.50 4.48 -30.44
CA VAL A 766 -11.39 3.53 -29.77
C VAL A 766 -12.58 3.29 -30.69
N VAL A 767 -12.90 2.02 -30.94
CA VAL A 767 -14.09 1.66 -31.72
C VAL A 767 -15.34 1.99 -30.89
N VAL A 768 -16.38 2.56 -31.54
CA VAL A 768 -17.70 2.77 -30.93
C VAL A 768 -18.66 1.78 -31.56
N SER A 769 -19.32 0.99 -30.73
CA SER A 769 -20.30 0.00 -31.16
C SER A 769 -21.72 0.43 -30.79
N ASP A 770 -22.61 0.39 -31.77
CA ASP A 770 -24.04 0.57 -31.63
C ASP A 770 -24.83 -0.74 -31.56
N ALA A 771 -24.11 -1.87 -31.41
CA ALA A 771 -24.73 -3.19 -31.31
C ALA A 771 -25.76 -3.23 -30.15
N GLU A 772 -26.96 -3.69 -30.46
CA GLU A 772 -28.02 -3.84 -29.44
C GLU A 772 -27.67 -4.90 -28.43
N ASP A 773 -27.94 -4.60 -27.16
CA ASP A 773 -27.70 -5.52 -26.04
C ASP A 773 -28.98 -5.82 -25.28
N ILE A 774 -29.07 -7.01 -24.73
CA ILE A 774 -30.20 -7.50 -23.96
C ILE A 774 -29.65 -8.29 -22.78
N LEU A 775 -30.21 -8.06 -21.60
CA LEU A 775 -29.93 -8.87 -20.42
C LEU A 775 -30.40 -10.31 -20.66
N THR A 776 -29.53 -11.27 -20.53
CA THR A 776 -29.82 -12.70 -20.69
C THR A 776 -30.00 -13.39 -19.35
N GLU A 777 -29.25 -13.00 -18.34
CA GLU A 777 -29.31 -13.57 -17.00
C GLU A 777 -28.93 -12.54 -15.95
N HIS A 778 -29.64 -12.60 -14.81
CA HIS A 778 -29.23 -11.94 -13.55
C HIS A 778 -29.28 -12.99 -12.45
N SER A 779 -28.13 -13.42 -11.96
CA SER A 779 -28.00 -14.48 -10.97
C SER A 779 -27.06 -14.07 -9.85
N ARG A 780 -27.07 -14.83 -8.73
CA ARG A 780 -26.08 -14.65 -7.66
C ARG A 780 -25.02 -15.76 -7.75
N GLY A 781 -23.76 -15.38 -7.57
CA GLY A 781 -22.61 -16.28 -7.62
C GLY A 781 -22.32 -16.94 -6.28
N TYR A 782 -22.52 -18.26 -6.18
CA TYR A 782 -22.19 -19.08 -5.01
C TYR A 782 -20.91 -19.91 -5.21
N GLY A 783 -19.88 -19.30 -5.73
CA GLY A 783 -18.62 -20.00 -6.05
C GLY A 783 -18.79 -21.02 -7.16
N ASN A 784 -18.59 -22.32 -6.85
CA ASN A 784 -18.76 -23.40 -7.83
C ASN A 784 -20.20 -23.91 -8.00
N ALA A 785 -21.16 -23.35 -7.24
CA ALA A 785 -22.56 -23.75 -7.29
C ALA A 785 -23.37 -22.76 -8.15
N GLU A 786 -24.14 -23.29 -9.09
CA GLU A 786 -24.98 -22.47 -9.97
C GLU A 786 -26.29 -22.02 -9.28
N LYS A 787 -26.72 -22.73 -8.25
CA LYS A 787 -28.00 -22.46 -7.55
C LYS A 787 -27.81 -22.46 -6.03
N PRO A 788 -28.64 -21.69 -5.30
CA PRO A 788 -28.64 -21.67 -3.84
C PRO A 788 -28.81 -23.07 -3.22
N GLU A 789 -29.66 -23.91 -3.81
CA GLU A 789 -29.89 -25.29 -3.36
C GLU A 789 -28.62 -26.14 -3.44
N ASP A 790 -27.86 -26.03 -4.52
CA ASP A 790 -26.63 -26.78 -4.74
C ASP A 790 -25.55 -26.35 -3.74
N TYR A 791 -25.48 -25.07 -3.44
CA TYR A 791 -24.56 -24.50 -2.45
C TYR A 791 -24.90 -25.03 -1.04
N LEU A 792 -26.15 -24.99 -0.64
CA LEU A 792 -26.60 -25.52 0.65
C LEU A 792 -26.43 -27.04 0.75
N ASN A 793 -26.65 -27.78 -0.33
CA ASN A 793 -26.39 -29.22 -0.40
C ASN A 793 -24.88 -29.54 -0.32
N ALA A 794 -24.02 -28.72 -0.93
CA ALA A 794 -22.56 -28.85 -0.81
C ALA A 794 -22.12 -28.60 0.64
N PHE A 795 -22.64 -27.54 1.28
CA PHE A 795 -22.40 -27.29 2.71
C PHE A 795 -22.87 -28.45 3.59
N SER A 796 -24.08 -28.96 3.37
CA SER A 796 -24.60 -30.11 4.12
C SER A 796 -23.70 -31.34 4.00
N ARG A 797 -23.26 -31.66 2.80
CA ARG A 797 -22.33 -32.79 2.53
C ARG A 797 -20.97 -32.56 3.21
N TYR A 798 -20.45 -31.34 3.15
CA TYR A 798 -19.20 -31.00 3.83
C TYR A 798 -19.30 -31.21 5.32
N ILE A 799 -20.35 -30.69 5.97
CA ILE A 799 -20.58 -30.83 7.42
C ILE A 799 -20.70 -32.29 7.82
N GLN A 800 -21.49 -33.09 7.08
CA GLN A 800 -21.70 -34.51 7.37
C GLN A 800 -20.42 -35.32 7.24
N ASN A 801 -19.61 -35.08 6.21
CA ASN A 801 -18.37 -35.81 5.96
C ASN A 801 -17.30 -35.48 7.01
N ASN A 802 -17.20 -34.21 7.41
CA ASN A 802 -16.15 -33.73 8.30
C ASN A 802 -16.55 -33.68 9.78
N ARG A 803 -17.79 -34.06 10.14
CA ARG A 803 -18.32 -33.97 11.50
C ARG A 803 -17.47 -34.67 12.54
N ASN A 804 -16.89 -35.80 12.22
CA ASN A 804 -16.07 -36.61 13.11
C ASN A 804 -14.57 -36.26 13.05
N GLU A 805 -14.13 -35.64 11.99
CA GLU A 805 -12.72 -35.27 11.76
C GLU A 805 -12.39 -33.90 12.34
N ILE A 806 -13.31 -32.93 12.24
CA ILE A 806 -13.13 -31.58 12.79
C ILE A 806 -13.73 -31.53 14.21
N ALA A 807 -12.86 -31.43 15.22
CA ALA A 807 -13.25 -31.42 16.62
C ALA A 807 -14.34 -30.40 16.96
N ALA A 808 -14.24 -29.16 16.41
CA ALA A 808 -15.22 -28.11 16.62
C ALA A 808 -16.61 -28.47 16.07
N LEU A 809 -16.72 -29.14 14.91
CA LEU A 809 -17.99 -29.63 14.36
C LEU A 809 -18.62 -30.68 15.25
N ASN A 810 -17.79 -31.60 15.76
CA ASN A 810 -18.28 -32.62 16.70
C ASN A 810 -18.79 -31.95 17.99
N ILE A 811 -18.04 -31.01 18.56
CA ILE A 811 -18.43 -30.26 19.77
C ILE A 811 -19.75 -29.53 19.56
N ILE A 812 -19.95 -28.83 18.41
CA ILE A 812 -21.20 -28.12 18.10
C ILE A 812 -22.40 -29.06 18.03
N CYS A 813 -22.20 -30.28 17.53
CA CYS A 813 -23.27 -31.26 17.38
C CYS A 813 -23.59 -32.01 18.69
N THR A 814 -22.59 -32.26 19.54
CA THR A 814 -22.71 -33.13 20.71
C THR A 814 -22.68 -32.38 22.03
N ARG A 815 -21.76 -31.44 22.19
CA ARG A 815 -21.49 -30.72 23.45
C ARG A 815 -21.22 -29.24 23.21
N PRO A 816 -22.14 -28.47 22.64
CA PRO A 816 -21.88 -27.10 22.22
C PRO A 816 -21.43 -26.14 23.35
N LYS A 817 -21.69 -26.49 24.60
CA LYS A 817 -21.19 -25.78 25.81
C LYS A 817 -19.65 -25.78 25.92
N ASP A 818 -19.00 -26.78 25.36
CA ASP A 818 -17.54 -26.95 25.46
C ASP A 818 -16.81 -26.18 24.30
N LEU A 819 -17.56 -25.51 23.40
CA LEU A 819 -17.01 -24.77 22.29
C LEU A 819 -16.34 -23.49 22.77
N THR A 820 -15.05 -23.34 22.45
CA THR A 820 -14.31 -22.12 22.76
C THR A 820 -14.41 -21.10 21.61
N ARG A 821 -14.18 -19.81 21.91
CA ARG A 821 -14.11 -18.75 20.89
C ARG A 821 -13.05 -19.04 19.83
N LYS A 822 -11.92 -19.59 20.26
CA LYS A 822 -10.82 -19.97 19.35
C LYS A 822 -11.27 -21.10 18.40
N ASP A 823 -11.87 -22.15 18.93
CA ASP A 823 -12.34 -23.28 18.11
C ASP A 823 -13.39 -22.84 17.09
N LEU A 824 -14.29 -21.93 17.49
CA LEU A 824 -15.29 -21.35 16.58
C LEU A 824 -14.64 -20.48 15.50
N LYS A 825 -13.66 -19.65 15.86
CA LYS A 825 -12.91 -18.83 14.91
C LYS A 825 -12.16 -19.70 13.89
N ASP A 826 -11.42 -20.70 14.37
CA ASP A 826 -10.66 -21.62 13.53
C ASP A 826 -11.57 -22.42 12.59
N LEU A 827 -12.74 -22.85 13.10
CA LEU A 827 -13.77 -23.51 12.27
C LEU A 827 -14.32 -22.58 11.19
N ARG A 828 -14.68 -21.35 11.55
CA ARG A 828 -15.19 -20.37 10.57
C ARG A 828 -14.16 -20.07 9.48
N LEU A 829 -12.89 -19.87 9.84
CA LEU A 829 -11.80 -19.71 8.88
C LEU A 829 -11.64 -20.94 7.98
N THR A 830 -11.91 -22.14 8.49
CA THR A 830 -11.86 -23.37 7.70
C THR A 830 -13.04 -23.44 6.72
N LEU A 831 -14.25 -23.16 7.18
CA LEU A 831 -15.45 -23.10 6.32
C LEU A 831 -15.32 -22.03 5.24
N ASP A 832 -14.80 -20.85 5.58
CA ASP A 832 -14.58 -19.76 4.63
C ASP A 832 -13.55 -20.15 3.55
N ARG A 833 -12.51 -20.93 3.87
CA ARG A 833 -11.55 -21.47 2.89
C ARG A 833 -12.19 -22.47 1.92
N GLU A 834 -13.18 -23.20 2.38
CA GLU A 834 -13.97 -24.12 1.56
C GLU A 834 -15.11 -23.42 0.80
N GLY A 835 -15.18 -22.07 0.91
CA GLY A 835 -16.19 -21.26 0.21
C GLY A 835 -17.52 -21.12 0.94
N PHE A 836 -17.63 -21.55 2.21
CA PHE A 836 -18.87 -21.48 2.98
C PHE A 836 -18.84 -20.33 3.98
N THR A 837 -19.27 -19.14 3.57
CA THR A 837 -19.40 -18.00 4.49
C THR A 837 -20.78 -17.95 5.12
N THR A 838 -20.85 -17.41 6.36
CA THR A 838 -22.14 -17.31 7.09
C THR A 838 -23.13 -16.43 6.32
N GLN A 839 -22.65 -15.35 5.69
CA GLN A 839 -23.51 -14.44 4.91
C GLN A 839 -24.13 -15.14 3.71
N GLN A 840 -23.30 -15.75 2.86
CA GLN A 840 -23.79 -16.45 1.67
C GLN A 840 -24.70 -17.63 1.99
N LEU A 841 -24.44 -18.34 3.11
CA LEU A 841 -25.33 -19.41 3.57
C LEU A 841 -26.73 -18.88 3.97
N ASN A 842 -26.79 -17.73 4.63
CA ASN A 842 -28.07 -17.09 4.98
C ASN A 842 -28.80 -16.59 3.71
N THR A 843 -28.10 -16.00 2.77
CA THR A 843 -28.70 -15.53 1.51
C THR A 843 -29.24 -16.70 0.67
N ALA A 844 -28.43 -17.76 0.49
CA ALA A 844 -28.88 -18.96 -0.22
C ALA A 844 -30.10 -19.61 0.45
N LEU A 845 -30.15 -19.58 1.78
CA LEU A 845 -31.31 -20.09 2.54
C LEU A 845 -32.53 -19.20 2.35
N TYR A 846 -32.40 -17.89 2.39
CA TYR A 846 -33.47 -16.92 2.12
C TYR A 846 -34.03 -17.08 0.72
N GLU A 847 -33.16 -17.15 -0.29
CA GLU A 847 -33.59 -17.36 -1.69
C GLU A 847 -34.37 -18.67 -1.89
N LEU A 848 -34.02 -19.72 -1.16
CA LEU A 848 -34.67 -21.01 -1.26
C LEU A 848 -36.00 -21.07 -0.49
N THR A 849 -36.07 -20.41 0.68
CA THR A 849 -37.18 -20.59 1.64
C THR A 849 -38.07 -19.37 1.86
N ASN A 850 -37.64 -18.19 1.42
CA ASN A 850 -38.22 -16.88 1.77
C ASN A 850 -38.33 -16.64 3.31
N GLU A 851 -37.48 -17.30 4.12
CA GLU A 851 -37.45 -17.11 5.55
C GLU A 851 -36.38 -16.05 5.92
N GLU A 852 -36.78 -14.89 6.42
CA GLU A 852 -35.90 -13.82 6.89
C GLU A 852 -35.24 -14.19 8.25
N ILE A 853 -34.47 -15.27 8.29
CA ILE A 853 -33.76 -15.70 9.50
C ILE A 853 -32.26 -15.54 9.33
N MET A 854 -31.70 -14.50 9.91
CA MET A 854 -30.24 -14.34 10.03
C MET A 854 -29.69 -15.27 11.11
N ALA A 855 -29.36 -16.49 10.70
CA ALA A 855 -28.83 -17.50 11.61
C ALA A 855 -27.30 -17.39 11.77
N ASP A 856 -26.81 -17.68 12.96
CA ASP A 856 -25.37 -17.82 13.16
C ASP A 856 -24.87 -19.18 12.63
N ILE A 857 -23.55 -19.27 12.44
CA ILE A 857 -22.93 -20.47 11.87
C ILE A 857 -23.20 -21.73 12.71
N ILE A 858 -23.33 -21.60 14.02
CA ILE A 858 -23.65 -22.73 14.93
C ILE A 858 -25.05 -23.26 14.62
N SER A 859 -26.02 -22.40 14.45
CA SER A 859 -27.42 -22.75 14.11
C SER A 859 -27.50 -23.40 12.73
N LEU A 860 -26.76 -22.89 11.74
CA LEU A 860 -26.65 -23.46 10.39
C LEU A 860 -26.02 -24.86 10.44
N ILE A 861 -24.89 -25.03 11.09
CA ILE A 861 -24.21 -26.33 11.23
C ILE A 861 -25.17 -27.34 11.87
N ARG A 862 -25.84 -26.97 12.96
CA ARG A 862 -26.77 -27.87 13.66
C ARG A 862 -27.99 -28.24 12.81
N ARG A 863 -28.50 -27.29 12.01
CA ARG A 863 -29.58 -27.59 11.06
C ARG A 863 -29.16 -28.69 10.08
N TYR A 864 -28.01 -28.53 9.44
CA TYR A 864 -27.57 -29.44 8.39
C TYR A 864 -26.92 -30.75 8.93
N ALA A 865 -26.38 -30.73 10.15
CA ALA A 865 -25.78 -31.90 10.76
C ALA A 865 -26.78 -32.81 11.49
N ILE A 866 -27.76 -32.25 12.18
CA ILE A 866 -28.68 -32.98 13.09
C ILE A 866 -30.16 -32.57 12.95
N GLY A 867 -30.53 -31.78 11.92
CA GLY A 867 -31.92 -31.40 11.66
C GLY A 867 -32.52 -30.43 12.70
N SER A 868 -31.73 -29.65 13.42
CA SER A 868 -32.23 -28.67 14.38
C SER A 868 -33.04 -27.56 13.70
N THR A 869 -34.03 -27.03 14.38
CA THR A 869 -34.81 -25.86 13.91
C THR A 869 -33.88 -24.64 13.85
N LEU A 870 -33.98 -23.86 12.78
CA LEU A 870 -33.24 -22.63 12.61
C LEU A 870 -33.76 -21.56 13.58
N VAL A 871 -32.84 -20.83 14.21
CA VAL A 871 -33.16 -19.73 15.12
C VAL A 871 -32.18 -18.60 14.86
N SER A 872 -32.65 -17.36 14.80
CA SER A 872 -31.77 -16.22 14.65
C SER A 872 -30.81 -16.11 15.83
N HIS A 873 -29.63 -15.55 15.58
CA HIS A 873 -28.61 -15.34 16.60
C HIS A 873 -29.17 -14.58 17.81
N GLU A 874 -29.85 -13.47 17.58
CA GLU A 874 -30.50 -12.68 18.65
C GLU A 874 -31.55 -13.46 19.40
N ALA A 875 -32.48 -14.13 18.70
CA ALA A 875 -33.53 -14.93 19.34
C ALA A 875 -32.94 -16.07 20.20
N ARG A 876 -31.81 -16.66 19.76
CA ARG A 876 -31.11 -17.71 20.52
C ARG A 876 -30.60 -17.16 21.84
N ILE A 877 -29.93 -16.00 21.82
CA ILE A 877 -29.36 -15.38 23.02
C ILE A 877 -30.46 -14.88 23.97
N HIS A 878 -31.46 -14.18 23.45
CA HIS A 878 -32.59 -13.71 24.26
C HIS A 878 -33.33 -14.87 24.96
N ARG A 879 -33.62 -15.96 24.23
CA ARG A 879 -34.25 -17.14 24.80
C ARG A 879 -33.39 -17.76 25.91
N ALA A 880 -32.06 -17.83 25.74
CA ALA A 880 -31.16 -18.34 26.76
C ALA A 880 -31.16 -17.46 28.02
N VAL A 881 -31.12 -16.13 27.84
CA VAL A 881 -31.15 -15.17 28.95
C VAL A 881 -32.50 -15.18 29.67
N GLU A 882 -33.63 -15.23 28.96
CA GLU A 882 -34.94 -15.35 29.54
C GLU A 882 -35.11 -16.65 30.36
N LYS A 883 -34.61 -17.76 29.80
CA LYS A 883 -34.65 -19.05 30.51
C LYS A 883 -33.85 -18.99 31.81
N LEU A 884 -32.73 -18.28 31.80
CA LEU A 884 -31.87 -18.08 32.96
C LEU A 884 -32.55 -17.19 34.01
N ARG A 885 -33.16 -16.07 33.58
CA ARG A 885 -33.94 -15.17 34.44
C ARG A 885 -35.17 -15.87 35.09
N LYS A 886 -35.77 -16.83 34.39
CA LYS A 886 -36.88 -17.64 34.91
C LYS A 886 -36.42 -18.71 35.92
N LYS A 887 -35.19 -19.22 35.78
CA LYS A 887 -34.65 -20.26 36.67
C LYS A 887 -34.07 -19.71 37.97
N HIS A 888 -33.62 -18.45 38.00
CA HIS A 888 -32.90 -17.84 39.10
C HIS A 888 -33.49 -16.48 39.47
N ASN A 889 -33.68 -16.20 40.74
CA ASN A 889 -34.05 -14.89 41.25
C ASN A 889 -32.81 -14.04 41.45
N PHE A 890 -32.43 -13.32 40.46
CA PHE A 890 -31.23 -12.46 40.45
C PHE A 890 -31.47 -11.12 41.15
N SER A 891 -30.51 -10.67 41.98
CA SER A 891 -30.43 -9.33 42.54
C SER A 891 -30.29 -8.29 41.45
N LYS A 892 -30.57 -7.01 41.72
CA LYS A 892 -30.39 -5.89 40.77
C LYS A 892 -28.97 -5.83 40.21
N GLN A 893 -27.96 -6.17 41.02
CA GLN A 893 -26.57 -6.15 40.62
C GLN A 893 -26.24 -7.29 39.65
N GLU A 894 -26.72 -8.51 39.98
CA GLU A 894 -26.58 -9.67 39.09
C GLU A 894 -27.32 -9.47 37.77
N GLN A 895 -28.54 -8.90 37.80
CA GLN A 895 -29.28 -8.55 36.58
C GLN A 895 -28.52 -7.57 35.67
N SER A 896 -27.85 -6.58 36.24
CA SER A 896 -27.01 -5.65 35.48
C SER A 896 -25.86 -6.36 34.80
N TRP A 897 -25.23 -7.32 35.46
CA TRP A 897 -24.17 -8.13 34.88
C TRP A 897 -24.69 -9.08 33.81
N ILE A 898 -25.85 -9.71 33.99
CA ILE A 898 -26.50 -10.55 33.00
C ILE A 898 -26.78 -9.75 31.74
N SER A 899 -27.27 -8.52 31.87
CA SER A 899 -27.51 -7.65 30.71
C SER A 899 -26.22 -7.25 29.98
N ARG A 900 -25.10 -7.08 30.67
CA ARG A 900 -23.78 -6.86 30.06
C ARG A 900 -23.27 -8.10 29.34
N ILE A 901 -23.45 -9.26 29.89
CA ILE A 901 -23.11 -10.56 29.28
C ILE A 901 -23.98 -10.78 28.03
N GLU A 902 -25.29 -10.51 28.12
CA GLU A 902 -26.22 -10.58 27.00
C GLU A 902 -25.74 -9.66 25.83
N LYS A 903 -25.43 -8.41 26.14
CA LYS A 903 -24.90 -7.45 25.15
C LYS A 903 -23.57 -7.91 24.56
N TYR A 904 -22.73 -8.57 25.33
CA TYR A 904 -21.49 -9.18 24.84
C TYR A 904 -21.81 -10.31 23.84
N LEU A 905 -22.70 -11.23 24.21
CA LEU A 905 -23.06 -12.40 23.41
C LEU A 905 -23.81 -12.04 22.11
N LEU A 906 -24.52 -10.91 22.08
CA LEU A 906 -25.13 -10.40 20.84
C LEU A 906 -24.07 -9.97 19.81
N GLY A 907 -22.88 -9.55 20.25
CA GLY A 907 -21.75 -9.27 19.38
C GLY A 907 -20.82 -10.46 19.14
N GLU A 908 -20.86 -11.46 20.07
CA GLU A 908 -19.96 -12.61 20.09
C GLU A 908 -20.76 -13.90 20.28
N SER A 909 -20.63 -14.86 19.40
CA SER A 909 -21.47 -16.06 19.43
C SER A 909 -21.22 -16.99 20.63
N VAL A 910 -20.05 -16.89 21.28
CA VAL A 910 -19.60 -17.75 22.37
C VAL A 910 -18.83 -16.97 23.43
N MET A 911 -19.03 -17.29 24.70
CA MET A 911 -18.32 -16.72 25.85
C MET A 911 -17.69 -17.82 26.70
N ASN A 912 -16.44 -17.68 27.11
CA ASN A 912 -15.77 -18.52 28.08
C ASN A 912 -15.29 -17.72 29.29
N ILE A 913 -14.83 -18.40 30.34
CA ILE A 913 -14.41 -17.77 31.60
C ILE A 913 -13.26 -16.77 31.39
N LYS A 914 -12.35 -17.04 30.48
CA LYS A 914 -11.18 -16.17 30.19
C LYS A 914 -11.59 -14.80 29.68
N VAL A 915 -12.73 -14.70 29.01
CA VAL A 915 -13.26 -13.42 28.49
C VAL A 915 -13.41 -12.39 29.61
N PHE A 916 -13.75 -12.81 30.84
CA PHE A 916 -13.89 -11.89 31.97
C PHE A 916 -12.58 -11.22 32.37
N ASP A 917 -11.45 -11.86 32.11
CA ASP A 917 -10.11 -11.35 32.45
C ASP A 917 -9.42 -10.73 31.25
N GLU A 918 -9.77 -11.17 30.05
CA GLU A 918 -9.12 -10.74 28.79
C GLU A 918 -9.83 -9.56 28.10
N ASP A 919 -11.18 -9.48 28.19
CA ASP A 919 -11.95 -8.42 27.55
C ASP A 919 -12.09 -7.19 28.45
N SER A 920 -11.71 -6.02 27.92
CA SER A 920 -11.73 -4.75 28.66
C SER A 920 -13.09 -4.39 29.26
N ARG A 921 -14.20 -4.85 28.62
CA ARG A 921 -15.59 -4.64 29.11
C ARG A 921 -15.87 -5.32 30.42
N PHE A 922 -15.06 -6.32 30.82
CA PHE A 922 -15.16 -7.06 32.08
C PHE A 922 -13.90 -6.90 32.95
N ALA A 923 -12.72 -6.96 32.36
CA ALA A 923 -11.43 -6.84 33.04
C ALA A 923 -11.31 -5.54 33.85
N SER A 924 -11.77 -4.40 33.26
CA SER A 924 -11.80 -3.08 33.92
C SER A 924 -12.61 -3.06 35.23
N TYR A 925 -13.52 -3.97 35.41
CA TYR A 925 -14.30 -4.12 36.65
C TYR A 925 -13.70 -5.14 37.63
N GLY A 926 -12.51 -5.66 37.37
CA GLY A 926 -11.77 -6.55 38.24
C GLY A 926 -11.85 -8.05 37.86
N GLY A 927 -12.25 -8.35 36.63
CA GLY A 927 -12.17 -9.66 36.02
C GLY A 927 -13.09 -10.73 36.62
N PHE A 928 -12.82 -11.99 36.25
CA PHE A 928 -13.61 -13.12 36.63
C PHE A 928 -13.82 -13.23 38.16
N ASN A 929 -12.74 -13.14 38.92
CA ASN A 929 -12.82 -13.35 40.37
C ASN A 929 -13.74 -12.35 41.10
N LYS A 930 -13.77 -11.10 40.67
CA LYS A 930 -14.60 -10.07 41.30
C LYS A 930 -16.05 -10.19 40.84
N ILE A 931 -16.30 -10.49 39.59
CA ILE A 931 -17.64 -10.66 39.04
C ILE A 931 -18.26 -11.94 39.57
N ASN A 932 -17.47 -13.02 39.68
CA ASN A 932 -17.92 -14.32 40.26
C ASN A 932 -18.40 -14.20 41.74
N LYS A 933 -17.75 -13.34 42.53
CA LYS A 933 -18.22 -13.03 43.88
C LYS A 933 -19.61 -12.39 43.90
N VAL A 934 -19.98 -11.57 42.92
CA VAL A 934 -21.33 -11.02 42.81
C VAL A 934 -22.37 -12.12 42.62
N PHE A 935 -22.03 -13.16 41.87
CA PHE A 935 -22.87 -14.35 41.66
C PHE A 935 -22.66 -15.46 42.69
N GLN A 936 -22.15 -15.13 43.88
CA GLN A 936 -21.94 -16.09 44.96
C GLN A 936 -21.10 -17.32 44.54
N ASN A 937 -20.13 -17.09 43.63
CA ASN A 937 -19.24 -18.09 43.04
C ASN A 937 -19.93 -19.08 42.07
N ASN A 938 -21.09 -18.73 41.54
CA ASN A 938 -21.83 -19.53 40.55
C ASN A 938 -21.78 -19.00 39.11
N LEU A 939 -20.93 -18.00 38.83
CA LEU A 939 -20.85 -17.38 37.51
C LEU A 939 -20.52 -18.37 36.39
N GLU A 940 -19.65 -19.34 36.67
CA GLU A 940 -19.27 -20.39 35.72
C GLU A 940 -20.48 -21.23 35.28
N SER A 941 -21.30 -21.68 36.20
CA SER A 941 -22.53 -22.46 35.93
C SER A 941 -23.54 -21.63 35.14
N ILE A 942 -23.58 -20.32 35.38
CA ILE A 942 -24.45 -19.37 34.68
C ILE A 942 -23.95 -19.16 33.23
N CYS A 943 -22.66 -18.97 33.05
CA CYS A 943 -22.07 -18.80 31.71
C CYS A 943 -22.20 -20.03 30.83
N LEU A 944 -22.08 -21.25 31.40
CA LEU A 944 -22.27 -22.49 30.64
C LEU A 944 -23.70 -22.68 30.14
N LEU A 945 -24.72 -22.05 30.73
CA LEU A 945 -26.10 -22.05 30.24
C LEU A 945 -26.29 -21.15 28.99
N TYR A 946 -25.45 -20.14 28.79
CA TYR A 946 -25.55 -19.25 27.64
C TYR A 946 -25.06 -19.87 26.32
N THR A 947 -24.15 -20.86 26.43
CA THR A 947 -23.58 -21.52 25.27
C THR A 947 -24.41 -22.73 24.82
N SER A 948 -25.51 -23.07 25.47
CA SER A 948 -26.40 -24.17 25.10
C SER A 948 -27.41 -23.75 24.02
N PRO A 949 -27.39 -24.36 22.85
CA PRO A 949 -28.09 -23.85 21.66
C PRO A 949 -29.56 -24.26 21.50
N SER A 950 -30.16 -25.10 22.36
CA SER A 950 -31.57 -25.53 22.22
C SER A 950 -32.31 -25.88 23.47
N PRO A 951 -33.63 -25.50 23.58
CA PRO A 951 -34.45 -25.92 24.72
C PRO A 951 -34.78 -27.41 24.77
N ARG A 952 -34.60 -28.16 23.68
CA ARG A 952 -34.89 -29.61 23.64
C ARG A 952 -33.81 -30.52 24.23
N ASP A 953 -32.58 -30.01 24.33
CA ASP A 953 -31.45 -30.82 24.81
C ASP A 953 -31.38 -30.94 26.33
N THR A 954 -32.24 -30.22 27.07
CA THR A 954 -32.31 -30.24 28.53
C THR A 954 -33.47 -31.04 29.09
N GLU A 955 -34.35 -31.59 28.27
CA GLU A 955 -35.46 -32.45 28.71
C GLU A 955 -35.10 -33.96 28.71
N ARG A 956 -33.90 -34.31 28.25
CA ARG A 956 -33.39 -35.69 28.20
C ARG A 956 -32.19 -35.98 29.11
N SER A 957 -31.88 -35.10 30.06
CA SER A 957 -30.88 -35.39 31.11
C SER A 957 -31.46 -35.39 32.51
#